data_c6ad1f8e8d9c2d424f0f41de8c54d7a4
#
_entry.id   c6ad1f8e8d9c2d424f0f41de8c54d7a4
#
_cell.length_a   1.000
_cell.length_b   1.000
_cell.length_c   1.000
_cell.angle_alpha   90.00
_cell.angle_beta   90.00
_cell.angle_gamma   90.00
#
_symmetry.space_group_name_H-M   'P 1'
#
loop_
_entity.id
_entity.type
_entity.pdbx_description
1 polymer ?
#
loop_
_entity_poly.entity_id
_entity_poly.type
_entity_poly.pdbx_seq_one_letter_code
_entity_poly.pdbx_strand_id
1 'polypeptide(L)'
;MSKQSIELKGVRVHNLKNIDLNIKLNQFVVITGVSGSGKSSLAFDTLYAEGQRRYVESLSSYARQFLGRLNKPECDYIKGIPPAVAIEQKVNTSNPRSTVGTSTELYDYIKLLYARIGKTYSPISGEEVKRHSVDDIYSYILEGHTDQTVVIMAKLAETTNENLPLLISQGFSRIKYGDEFIRISDLIEKNIPVDSSKEMFLVIDRTRINDEKDTVSRIKDSVETALYEGNGTCYIDIDGVTRSFSNKFEADGIEFQIPTINTFSFNSPIGACPKCEGYGKILGIDEDLVVPNKSLNVYDDAVMCWRGEKMSEWKHFFVQHAHKINFPVHTPYFELTTKEKDLLWNSENGIYAFFEYLESKKFKIQNRVMIARYTGKTKCPVCHGTRLKKEATYVKINNRSITELVDMPISELKVYFANLQLSEHDKTIAARVLPDIHNRIDFLLDVGLGYLTLNRLSSSLSGGESQRINLATSLGSALVGSLYILDEPSIGLHSRDTDRLIQVLHRLRDIGNTVVVVEHDEDIIKAADEIIDVGPLAGRLGGEIVYQGTLKDLKKADTLTADYIYGEKNIPVPAKRRKSNRYILLSGATENNLKNIDVKIPLGIMTAVTGVSGSGKSTLIKTILVPALKKYYGDYSDRTGSFNRLSGDVDSIHGVEFIDQNPIGKSSRSNPVTYLKAWDDIRKIFADEKLSKQNGFKPAHFSFNVPGGRCEECLGEGIIKVEMQFMADVYLECEHCKGKRFKDEVLEVKYKGLNIYDILEMTVNQAVEFFSSGTSHSERSIVSKLQKLIDVGLGYIKLGQASSTLSGGESQRVKLAYHLSQENAEPTLFVFDEPTTGLHFHDIHKLMDSLNALIERGHTVLIIEHNMDVIKCADNIIDLGPEGGSEGGYLVFEGTPEELITCEASYTGKYLAEKLQENK
;
A
#
# COMPACT_ATOMS: atom_id res chain seq x y z
N MET A 1 6.19 36.03 -29.54
CA MET A 1 6.66 34.76 -28.96
C MET A 1 5.93 33.65 -29.70
N SER A 2 6.63 32.78 -30.46
CA SER A 2 6.02 31.61 -31.08
C SER A 2 5.46 30.74 -29.93
N LYS A 3 4.17 30.39 -29.98
CA LYS A 3 3.57 29.46 -29.04
C LYS A 3 4.36 28.15 -29.17
N GLN A 4 5.17 27.81 -28.18
CA GLN A 4 5.86 26.53 -28.14
C GLN A 4 4.81 25.44 -28.02
N SER A 5 4.84 24.46 -28.91
CA SER A 5 3.92 23.34 -28.94
C SER A 5 4.65 22.04 -29.26
N ILE A 6 4.07 20.92 -28.84
CA ILE A 6 4.49 19.58 -29.23
C ILE A 6 3.76 19.24 -30.53
N GLU A 7 4.52 19.04 -31.61
CA GLU A 7 3.99 18.63 -32.90
C GLU A 7 4.23 17.15 -33.14
N LEU A 8 3.14 16.39 -33.32
CA LEU A 8 3.17 14.99 -33.73
C LEU A 8 2.71 14.89 -35.18
N LYS A 9 3.41 14.10 -35.99
CA LYS A 9 3.08 13.87 -37.39
C LYS A 9 3.15 12.40 -37.74
N GLY A 10 2.07 11.89 -38.35
CA GLY A 10 2.02 10.55 -38.89
C GLY A 10 2.15 9.44 -37.83
N VAL A 11 1.52 9.56 -36.68
CA VAL A 11 1.64 8.56 -35.59
C VAL A 11 0.81 7.32 -35.91
N ARG A 12 1.47 6.14 -35.88
CA ARG A 12 0.89 4.82 -36.29
C ARG A 12 1.10 3.74 -35.23
N VAL A 13 1.33 4.13 -33.99
CA VAL A 13 1.57 3.19 -32.89
C VAL A 13 0.30 2.39 -32.57
N HIS A 14 0.42 1.07 -32.54
CA HIS A 14 -0.68 0.13 -32.31
C HIS A 14 -1.90 0.33 -33.25
N ASN A 15 -3.01 0.83 -32.69
CA ASN A 15 -4.25 1.06 -33.46
C ASN A 15 -4.39 2.49 -34.01
N LEU A 16 -3.43 3.39 -33.74
CA LEU A 16 -3.48 4.77 -34.21
C LEU A 16 -3.34 4.84 -35.74
N LYS A 17 -4.21 5.63 -36.37
CA LYS A 17 -4.36 5.69 -37.82
C LYS A 17 -3.70 6.92 -38.44
N ASN A 18 -2.38 6.97 -38.43
CA ASN A 18 -1.58 8.05 -39.02
C ASN A 18 -2.03 9.44 -38.57
N ILE A 19 -2.12 9.62 -37.25
CA ILE A 19 -2.67 10.86 -36.67
C ILE A 19 -1.64 11.99 -36.67
N ASP A 20 -2.12 13.21 -36.86
CA ASP A 20 -1.41 14.45 -36.71
C ASP A 20 -2.01 15.23 -35.55
N LEU A 21 -1.17 15.74 -34.65
CA LEU A 21 -1.63 16.43 -33.46
C LEU A 21 -0.68 17.57 -33.07
N ASN A 22 -1.23 18.65 -32.54
CA ASN A 22 -0.46 19.78 -32.02
C ASN A 22 -0.93 20.13 -30.60
N ILE A 23 -0.09 19.88 -29.59
CA ILE A 23 -0.40 20.13 -28.17
C ILE A 23 0.38 21.37 -27.71
N LYS A 24 -0.32 22.36 -27.18
CA LYS A 24 0.31 23.58 -26.66
C LYS A 24 0.99 23.28 -25.33
N LEU A 25 2.19 23.87 -25.13
CA LEU A 25 2.89 23.77 -23.86
C LEU A 25 2.19 24.58 -22.77
N ASN A 26 2.44 24.22 -21.51
CA ASN A 26 1.90 24.86 -20.30
C ASN A 26 0.37 24.86 -20.26
N GLN A 27 -0.23 23.76 -20.70
CA GLN A 27 -1.66 23.52 -20.62
C GLN A 27 -1.98 22.23 -19.87
N PHE A 28 -3.19 22.19 -19.33
CA PHE A 28 -3.80 20.97 -18.81
C PHE A 28 -4.65 20.35 -19.91
N VAL A 29 -4.18 19.25 -20.49
CA VAL A 29 -4.75 18.54 -21.63
C VAL A 29 -5.33 17.22 -21.18
N VAL A 30 -6.57 16.94 -21.55
CA VAL A 30 -7.20 15.64 -21.29
C VAL A 30 -7.35 14.85 -22.59
N ILE A 31 -6.84 13.63 -22.58
CA ILE A 31 -7.04 12.65 -23.66
C ILE A 31 -8.15 11.71 -23.20
N THR A 32 -9.28 11.73 -23.91
CA THR A 32 -10.46 10.92 -23.62
C THR A 32 -10.91 10.08 -24.81
N GLY A 33 -11.99 9.33 -24.66
CA GLY A 33 -12.56 8.46 -25.70
C GLY A 33 -12.89 7.06 -25.20
N VAL A 34 -13.57 6.25 -25.99
CA VAL A 34 -14.02 4.91 -25.58
C VAL A 34 -12.85 3.98 -25.19
N SER A 35 -13.12 2.97 -24.35
CA SER A 35 -12.10 1.99 -23.95
C SER A 35 -11.54 1.28 -25.18
N GLY A 36 -10.18 1.18 -25.26
CA GLY A 36 -9.51 0.57 -26.44
C GLY A 36 -9.46 1.44 -27.69
N SER A 37 -9.78 2.74 -27.62
CA SER A 37 -9.69 3.65 -28.79
C SER A 37 -8.26 4.05 -29.18
N GLY A 38 -7.27 3.88 -28.28
CA GLY A 38 -5.86 4.23 -28.55
C GLY A 38 -5.31 5.36 -27.68
N LYS A 39 -6.01 5.78 -26.62
CA LYS A 39 -5.60 6.84 -25.68
C LYS A 39 -4.22 6.58 -25.07
N SER A 40 -4.04 5.39 -24.49
CA SER A 40 -2.77 5.01 -23.86
C SER A 40 -1.65 4.88 -24.89
N SER A 41 -1.97 4.42 -26.12
CA SER A 41 -1.00 4.40 -27.23
C SER A 41 -0.51 5.80 -27.61
N LEU A 42 -1.39 6.80 -27.57
CA LEU A 42 -1.01 8.19 -27.81
C LEU A 42 -0.22 8.77 -26.63
N ALA A 43 -0.70 8.59 -25.40
CA ALA A 43 -0.10 9.21 -24.21
C ALA A 43 1.22 8.54 -23.80
N PHE A 44 1.23 7.21 -23.65
CA PHE A 44 2.36 6.48 -23.10
C PHE A 44 3.29 5.92 -24.17
N ASP A 45 2.74 5.18 -25.15
CA ASP A 45 3.57 4.55 -26.18
C ASP A 45 4.10 5.55 -27.23
N THR A 46 3.56 6.75 -27.28
CA THR A 46 4.00 7.81 -28.20
C THR A 46 4.65 8.99 -27.48
N LEU A 47 3.90 9.79 -26.72
CA LEU A 47 4.42 11.01 -26.06
C LEU A 47 5.46 10.68 -25.00
N TYR A 48 5.11 9.82 -24.03
CA TYR A 48 6.05 9.45 -22.96
C TYR A 48 7.28 8.72 -23.52
N ALA A 49 7.09 7.75 -24.38
CA ALA A 49 8.17 6.95 -24.96
C ALA A 49 9.19 7.83 -25.71
N GLU A 50 8.72 8.80 -26.50
CA GLU A 50 9.62 9.74 -27.22
C GLU A 50 10.28 10.72 -26.27
N GLY A 51 9.58 11.27 -25.28
CA GLY A 51 10.15 12.16 -24.27
C GLY A 51 11.25 11.47 -23.46
N GLN A 52 11.00 10.24 -23.00
CA GLN A 52 11.98 9.42 -22.30
C GLN A 52 13.18 9.06 -23.21
N ARG A 53 12.92 8.66 -24.46
CA ARG A 53 13.98 8.33 -25.41
C ARG A 53 14.96 9.51 -25.60
N ARG A 54 14.43 10.72 -25.80
CA ARG A 54 15.24 11.94 -25.95
C ARG A 54 16.01 12.29 -24.69
N TYR A 55 15.38 12.12 -23.53
CA TYR A 55 16.07 12.33 -22.25
C TYR A 55 17.25 11.37 -22.10
N VAL A 56 17.05 10.07 -22.38
CA VAL A 56 18.11 9.05 -22.32
C VAL A 56 19.21 9.34 -23.36
N GLU A 57 18.86 9.80 -24.56
CA GLU A 57 19.84 10.18 -25.58
C GLU A 57 20.71 11.39 -25.17
N SER A 58 20.18 12.26 -24.33
CA SER A 58 20.93 13.42 -23.79
C SER A 58 21.95 13.04 -22.71
N LEU A 59 21.83 11.82 -22.13
CA LEU A 59 22.75 11.35 -21.10
C LEU A 59 24.10 10.91 -21.67
N SER A 60 25.10 10.75 -20.81
CA SER A 60 26.42 10.27 -21.19
C SER A 60 26.39 8.91 -21.89
N SER A 61 27.39 8.63 -22.72
CA SER A 61 27.50 7.32 -23.39
C SER A 61 27.54 6.13 -22.42
N TYR A 62 28.15 6.33 -21.26
CA TYR A 62 28.17 5.34 -20.17
C TYR A 62 26.76 5.05 -19.63
N ALA A 63 25.99 6.07 -19.29
CA ALA A 63 24.63 5.91 -18.81
C ALA A 63 23.72 5.23 -19.86
N ARG A 64 23.88 5.58 -21.14
CA ARG A 64 23.15 4.95 -22.25
C ARG A 64 23.44 3.47 -22.42
N GLN A 65 24.66 3.02 -22.08
CA GLN A 65 25.04 1.61 -22.14
C GLN A 65 24.27 0.74 -21.15
N PHE A 66 23.92 1.31 -19.98
CA PHE A 66 23.11 0.64 -18.96
C PHE A 66 21.61 0.71 -19.23
N LEU A 67 21.13 1.81 -19.83
CA LEU A 67 19.70 2.03 -20.07
C LEU A 67 19.18 1.35 -21.35
N GLY A 68 20.07 0.83 -22.19
CA GLY A 68 19.70 0.19 -23.47
C GLY A 68 19.21 1.19 -24.52
N ARG A 69 18.85 0.67 -25.71
CA ARG A 69 18.21 1.47 -26.77
C ARG A 69 16.69 1.41 -26.59
N LEU A 70 16.09 2.57 -26.35
CA LEU A 70 14.64 2.71 -26.38
C LEU A 70 14.17 2.77 -27.85
N ASN A 71 13.13 2.03 -28.17
CA ASN A 71 12.55 2.03 -29.50
C ASN A 71 11.89 3.39 -29.79
N LYS A 72 12.08 3.89 -30.99
CA LYS A 72 11.39 5.09 -31.47
C LYS A 72 9.93 4.73 -31.75
N PRO A 73 8.96 5.54 -31.27
CA PRO A 73 7.55 5.35 -31.67
C PRO A 73 7.39 5.39 -33.19
N GLU A 74 6.47 4.60 -33.71
CA GLU A 74 6.17 4.58 -35.15
C GLU A 74 5.45 5.86 -35.56
N CYS A 75 6.20 6.82 -36.06
CA CYS A 75 5.73 8.14 -36.49
C CYS A 75 6.69 8.76 -37.51
N ASP A 76 6.21 9.75 -38.25
CA ASP A 76 7.06 10.51 -39.16
C ASP A 76 8.02 11.38 -38.36
N TYR A 77 7.49 12.23 -37.47
CA TYR A 77 8.29 12.98 -36.51
C TYR A 77 7.47 13.45 -35.30
N ILE A 78 8.19 13.73 -34.19
CA ILE A 78 7.69 14.43 -33.02
C ILE A 78 8.67 15.57 -32.74
N LYS A 79 8.18 16.81 -32.58
CA LYS A 79 8.99 18.00 -32.28
C LYS A 79 8.48 18.70 -31.04
N GLY A 80 9.36 19.45 -30.37
CA GLY A 80 8.98 20.30 -29.24
C GLY A 80 8.67 19.58 -27.93
N ILE A 81 8.92 18.26 -27.84
CA ILE A 81 8.62 17.48 -26.65
C ILE A 81 9.64 17.76 -25.53
N PRO A 82 9.21 18.18 -24.33
CA PRO A 82 10.06 18.36 -23.18
C PRO A 82 10.38 17.02 -22.49
N PRO A 83 11.26 17.00 -21.47
CA PRO A 83 11.44 15.83 -20.62
C PRO A 83 10.11 15.35 -20.07
N ALA A 84 9.82 14.04 -20.22
CA ALA A 84 8.53 13.47 -19.85
C ALA A 84 8.63 12.66 -18.57
N VAL A 85 7.64 12.83 -17.68
CA VAL A 85 7.43 12.06 -16.45
C VAL A 85 6.08 11.37 -16.55
N ALA A 86 6.08 10.03 -16.45
CA ALA A 86 4.84 9.25 -16.40
C ALA A 86 4.48 8.89 -14.96
N ILE A 87 3.18 8.99 -14.65
CA ILE A 87 2.61 8.59 -13.37
C ILE A 87 1.54 7.53 -13.64
N GLU A 88 1.96 6.28 -13.63
CA GLU A 88 1.12 5.11 -13.89
C GLU A 88 0.54 4.52 -12.61
N GLN A 89 -0.51 3.71 -12.75
CA GLN A 89 -1.18 3.01 -11.64
C GLN A 89 -0.40 1.81 -11.10
N LYS A 90 0.57 1.29 -11.86
CA LYS A 90 1.26 0.06 -11.48
C LYS A 90 2.13 0.27 -10.23
N VAL A 91 1.80 -0.46 -9.18
CA VAL A 91 2.63 -0.52 -7.96
C VAL A 91 3.85 -1.40 -8.24
N ASN A 92 4.91 -0.81 -8.76
CA ASN A 92 6.19 -1.49 -9.01
C ASN A 92 7.06 -1.51 -7.75
N THR A 93 6.56 -2.02 -6.62
CA THR A 93 7.40 -2.17 -5.42
C THR A 93 7.80 -3.62 -5.23
N SER A 94 8.93 -3.99 -5.81
CA SER A 94 9.63 -5.26 -5.50
C SER A 94 10.27 -5.25 -4.11
N ASN A 95 10.47 -4.08 -3.50
CA ASN A 95 11.12 -3.94 -2.20
C ASN A 95 10.10 -4.07 -1.04
N PRO A 96 10.14 -5.16 -0.26
CA PRO A 96 9.22 -5.39 0.84
C PRO A 96 9.43 -4.46 2.05
N ARG A 97 10.49 -3.65 2.04
CA ARG A 97 10.77 -2.64 3.07
C ARG A 97 10.23 -1.25 2.73
N SER A 98 9.78 -1.04 1.49
CA SER A 98 9.25 0.26 1.05
C SER A 98 7.96 0.62 1.80
N THR A 99 7.89 1.86 2.26
CA THR A 99 6.75 2.43 2.99
C THR A 99 6.31 3.74 2.37
N VAL A 100 5.13 4.23 2.73
CA VAL A 100 4.67 5.57 2.35
C VAL A 100 5.74 6.61 2.67
N GLY A 101 6.29 6.58 3.90
CA GLY A 101 7.33 7.52 4.32
C GLY A 101 8.60 7.49 3.47
N THR A 102 9.04 6.31 3.02
CA THR A 102 10.22 6.20 2.13
C THR A 102 9.90 6.56 0.69
N SER A 103 8.70 6.25 0.21
CA SER A 103 8.29 6.58 -1.16
C SER A 103 8.05 8.08 -1.35
N THR A 104 7.68 8.80 -0.29
CA THR A 104 7.48 10.26 -0.28
C THR A 104 8.74 11.04 0.11
N GLU A 105 9.83 10.35 0.45
CA GLU A 105 11.05 10.89 1.01
C GLU A 105 10.85 11.62 2.36
N LEU A 106 9.61 11.72 2.85
CA LEU A 106 9.29 12.42 4.10
C LEU A 106 10.00 11.78 5.31
N TYR A 107 10.13 10.46 5.29
CA TYR A 107 10.86 9.73 6.33
C TYR A 107 12.34 10.13 6.42
N ASP A 108 12.98 10.47 5.30
CA ASP A 108 14.39 10.88 5.27
C ASP A 108 14.58 12.24 5.94
N TYR A 109 13.68 13.18 5.72
CA TYR A 109 13.69 14.48 6.41
C TYR A 109 13.39 14.33 7.91
N ILE A 110 12.45 13.47 8.30
CA ILE A 110 12.16 13.21 9.71
C ILE A 110 13.38 12.57 10.43
N LYS A 111 14.04 11.58 9.80
CA LYS A 111 15.30 11.01 10.34
C LYS A 111 16.37 12.07 10.56
N LEU A 112 16.53 12.97 9.59
CA LEU A 112 17.49 14.06 9.69
C LEU A 112 17.14 14.99 10.86
N LEU A 113 15.87 15.33 11.03
CA LEU A 113 15.38 16.17 12.12
C LEU A 113 15.69 15.51 13.47
N TYR A 114 15.34 14.23 13.65
CA TYR A 114 15.61 13.49 14.88
C TYR A 114 17.10 13.33 15.20
N ALA A 115 17.93 13.16 14.17
CA ALA A 115 19.39 13.09 14.36
C ALA A 115 20.01 14.44 14.77
N ARG A 116 19.35 15.57 14.47
CA ARG A 116 19.89 16.92 14.72
C ARG A 116 19.38 17.54 16.01
N ILE A 117 18.09 17.42 16.31
CA ILE A 117 17.46 18.08 17.46
C ILE A 117 16.74 17.11 18.41
N GLY A 118 16.78 15.80 18.13
CA GLY A 118 16.19 14.78 18.98
C GLY A 118 16.93 14.64 20.30
N LYS A 119 16.20 14.61 21.41
CA LYS A 119 16.72 14.43 22.77
C LYS A 119 16.54 13.00 23.22
N THR A 120 17.57 12.39 23.76
CA THR A 120 17.53 11.03 24.29
C THR A 120 17.04 11.05 25.73
N TYR A 121 16.13 10.13 26.08
CA TYR A 121 15.58 9.99 27.43
C TYR A 121 15.87 8.60 27.96
N SER A 122 16.20 8.51 29.24
CA SER A 122 16.39 7.23 29.91
C SER A 122 15.05 6.45 29.95
N PRO A 123 15.04 5.15 29.64
CA PRO A 123 13.86 4.31 29.80
C PRO A 123 13.54 3.97 31.27
N ILE A 124 14.43 4.26 32.23
CA ILE A 124 14.25 3.96 33.64
C ILE A 124 13.68 5.17 34.35
N SER A 125 14.40 6.30 34.36
CA SER A 125 13.99 7.54 35.07
C SER A 125 13.11 8.45 34.23
N GLY A 126 13.17 8.34 32.89
CA GLY A 126 12.52 9.28 32.00
C GLY A 126 13.22 10.63 31.87
N GLU A 127 14.39 10.80 32.50
CA GLU A 127 15.19 12.03 32.42
C GLU A 127 15.94 12.13 31.09
N GLU A 128 16.22 13.39 30.68
CA GLU A 128 17.00 13.67 29.47
C GLU A 128 18.47 13.28 29.66
N VAL A 129 18.98 12.41 28.82
CA VAL A 129 20.38 12.01 28.80
C VAL A 129 21.20 13.13 28.16
N LYS A 130 22.07 13.73 28.93
CA LYS A 130 22.94 14.84 28.52
C LYS A 130 24.41 14.50 28.74
N ARG A 131 25.26 14.98 27.90
CA ARG A 131 26.66 15.15 28.15
C ARG A 131 26.83 16.50 28.80
N HIS A 132 27.35 16.51 30.02
CA HIS A 132 27.66 17.77 30.70
C HIS A 132 29.07 18.20 30.32
N SER A 133 29.19 19.38 29.76
CA SER A 133 30.47 20.05 29.60
C SER A 133 30.92 20.65 30.97
N VAL A 134 32.19 20.99 31.08
CA VAL A 134 32.71 21.73 32.27
C VAL A 134 31.92 23.03 32.45
N ASP A 135 31.56 23.69 31.34
CA ASP A 135 30.76 24.94 31.39
C ASP A 135 29.32 24.71 31.85
N ASP A 136 28.68 23.62 31.49
CA ASP A 136 27.34 23.27 31.98
C ASP A 136 27.36 23.02 33.52
N ILE A 137 28.38 22.28 33.99
CA ILE A 137 28.53 21.97 35.42
C ILE A 137 28.86 23.27 36.20
N TYR A 138 29.71 24.11 35.65
CA TYR A 138 30.01 25.41 36.21
C TYR A 138 28.76 26.31 36.26
N SER A 139 27.96 26.36 35.22
CA SER A 139 26.70 27.10 35.22
C SER A 139 25.75 26.63 36.31
N TYR A 140 25.63 25.33 36.51
CA TYR A 140 24.84 24.76 37.61
C TYR A 140 25.37 25.19 38.97
N ILE A 141 26.70 25.21 39.16
CA ILE A 141 27.32 25.64 40.43
C ILE A 141 26.99 27.11 40.73
N LEU A 142 26.94 27.95 39.69
CA LEU A 142 26.58 29.38 39.85
C LEU A 142 25.09 29.63 40.09
N GLU A 143 24.21 28.84 39.51
CA GLU A 143 22.78 29.09 39.48
C GLU A 143 22.13 29.03 40.85
N GLY A 144 21.98 30.20 41.49
CA GLY A 144 21.35 30.36 42.81
C GLY A 144 22.21 29.99 44.01
N HIS A 145 23.51 29.72 43.82
CA HIS A 145 24.39 29.23 44.90
C HIS A 145 25.57 30.17 45.26
N THR A 146 25.51 31.44 44.83
CA THR A 146 26.55 32.42 45.12
C THR A 146 26.79 32.51 46.63
N ASP A 147 28.05 32.59 47.05
CA ASP A 147 28.49 32.60 48.44
C ASP A 147 28.38 31.29 49.22
N GLN A 148 27.85 30.22 48.65
CA GLN A 148 27.83 28.89 49.27
C GLN A 148 29.16 28.15 49.07
N THR A 149 29.37 27.07 49.80
CA THR A 149 30.55 26.20 49.66
C THR A 149 30.22 25.05 48.70
N VAL A 150 30.95 24.91 47.61
CA VAL A 150 30.90 23.77 46.74
C VAL A 150 32.01 22.79 47.07
N VAL A 151 31.69 21.50 47.08
CA VAL A 151 32.66 20.40 47.14
C VAL A 151 32.58 19.62 45.84
N ILE A 152 33.70 19.54 45.13
CA ILE A 152 33.83 18.85 43.84
C ILE A 152 34.51 17.51 44.12
N MET A 153 33.86 16.42 43.66
CA MET A 153 34.28 15.06 44.03
C MET A 153 34.28 14.11 42.87
N ALA A 154 35.06 13.06 42.94
CA ALA A 154 35.04 11.92 42.01
C ALA A 154 34.78 10.63 42.79
N LYS A 155 33.92 9.74 42.27
CA LYS A 155 33.65 8.44 42.90
C LYS A 155 34.82 7.48 42.66
N LEU A 156 35.34 6.88 43.70
CA LEU A 156 36.38 5.86 43.61
C LEU A 156 35.76 4.47 43.36
N ALA A 157 36.19 3.80 42.27
CA ALA A 157 35.61 2.53 41.81
C ALA A 157 35.95 1.34 42.76
N GLU A 158 37.18 1.29 43.28
CA GLU A 158 37.65 0.27 44.25
C GLU A 158 38.55 0.95 45.26
N THR A 159 38.24 0.82 46.53
CA THR A 159 39.04 1.36 47.57
C THR A 159 39.53 0.25 48.49
N THR A 160 40.79 -0.02 48.33
CA THR A 160 41.53 -0.82 49.34
C THR A 160 42.47 0.10 50.08
N ASN A 161 42.74 -0.25 51.31
CA ASN A 161 43.70 0.52 52.10
C ASN A 161 45.09 0.69 51.44
N GLU A 162 45.42 -0.19 50.51
CA GLU A 162 46.62 -0.18 49.67
C GLU A 162 46.69 0.98 48.65
N ASN A 163 45.54 1.49 48.19
CA ASN A 163 45.45 2.57 47.19
C ASN A 163 45.49 3.97 47.82
N LEU A 164 45.20 4.10 49.10
CA LEU A 164 45.16 5.39 49.79
C LEU A 164 46.52 6.16 49.80
N PRO A 165 47.69 5.51 49.96
CA PRO A 165 48.99 6.21 49.86
C PRO A 165 49.25 6.75 48.44
N LEU A 166 48.77 6.10 47.41
CA LEU A 166 48.92 6.57 46.06
C LEU A 166 48.14 7.88 45.80
N LEU A 167 46.92 7.99 46.35
CA LEU A 167 46.12 9.23 46.24
C LEU A 167 46.83 10.42 46.96
N ILE A 168 47.51 10.18 48.08
CA ILE A 168 48.32 11.22 48.74
C ILE A 168 49.51 11.64 47.84
N SER A 169 50.17 10.68 47.21
CA SER A 169 51.27 10.98 46.28
C SER A 169 50.88 11.77 45.04
N GLN A 170 49.63 11.64 44.65
CA GLN A 170 49.00 12.40 43.56
C GLN A 170 48.53 13.80 44.00
N GLY A 171 48.63 14.15 45.26
CA GLY A 171 48.30 15.47 45.81
C GLY A 171 46.92 15.58 46.47
N PHE A 172 46.15 14.49 46.52
CA PHE A 172 44.82 14.50 47.15
C PHE A 172 44.91 14.31 48.64
N SER A 173 44.13 15.06 49.43
CA SER A 173 44.22 15.08 50.85
C SER A 173 43.00 14.61 51.62
N ARG A 174 41.84 14.55 50.95
CA ARG A 174 40.56 14.30 51.62
C ARG A 174 39.69 13.38 50.78
N ILE A 175 38.83 12.62 51.47
CA ILE A 175 37.75 11.82 50.91
C ILE A 175 36.45 12.09 51.66
N LYS A 176 35.32 11.87 51.01
CA LYS A 176 34.02 11.73 51.65
C LYS A 176 33.72 10.24 51.74
N TYR A 177 33.58 9.74 52.99
CA TYR A 177 33.28 8.34 53.26
C TYR A 177 31.95 8.23 54.00
N GLY A 178 30.93 7.73 53.28
CA GLY A 178 29.55 7.93 53.71
C GLY A 178 29.20 9.42 53.72
N ASP A 179 28.76 9.96 54.89
CA ASP A 179 28.41 11.38 55.02
C ASP A 179 29.52 12.24 55.63
N GLU A 180 30.69 11.63 55.97
CA GLU A 180 31.78 12.34 56.68
C GLU A 180 32.93 12.67 55.73
N PHE A 181 33.47 13.90 55.89
CA PHE A 181 34.69 14.32 55.18
C PHE A 181 35.94 14.00 56.10
N ILE A 182 36.74 13.05 55.61
CA ILE A 182 37.89 12.53 56.37
C ILE A 182 39.19 12.84 55.61
N ARG A 183 40.27 13.14 56.33
CA ARG A 183 41.60 13.20 55.71
C ARG A 183 42.15 11.81 55.45
N ILE A 184 42.73 11.63 54.27
CA ILE A 184 43.31 10.35 53.85
C ILE A 184 44.43 9.90 54.84
N SER A 185 45.23 10.87 55.29
CA SER A 185 46.26 10.62 56.35
C SER A 185 45.67 9.99 57.61
N ASP A 186 44.53 10.47 58.11
CA ASP A 186 43.88 9.99 59.33
C ASP A 186 43.36 8.55 59.17
N LEU A 187 42.92 8.18 57.97
CA LEU A 187 42.50 6.79 57.66
C LEU A 187 43.67 5.83 57.67
N ILE A 188 44.85 6.26 57.21
CA ILE A 188 46.05 5.46 57.14
C ILE A 188 46.64 5.32 58.55
N GLU A 189 46.80 6.44 59.30
CA GLU A 189 47.38 6.45 60.64
C GLU A 189 46.54 5.67 61.63
N LYS A 190 45.23 5.78 61.57
CA LYS A 190 44.32 5.10 62.52
C LYS A 190 43.94 3.68 62.05
N ASN A 191 44.45 3.24 60.91
CA ASN A 191 44.22 1.93 60.33
C ASN A 191 42.71 1.54 60.26
N ILE A 192 41.85 2.53 59.90
CA ILE A 192 40.41 2.33 59.85
C ILE A 192 40.09 1.40 58.67
N PRO A 193 39.43 0.26 58.94
CA PRO A 193 39.08 -0.64 57.85
C PRO A 193 38.05 0.03 56.94
N VAL A 194 38.36 0.05 55.64
CA VAL A 194 37.43 0.56 54.59
C VAL A 194 36.40 -0.52 54.36
N ASP A 195 35.17 -0.21 54.70
CA ASP A 195 34.03 -1.06 54.39
C ASP A 195 33.58 -0.83 52.94
N SER A 196 33.78 -1.82 52.09
CA SER A 196 33.43 -1.77 50.64
C SER A 196 31.93 -1.63 50.37
N SER A 197 31.08 -1.72 51.39
CA SER A 197 29.64 -1.47 51.25
C SER A 197 29.30 0.02 51.28
N LYS A 198 30.21 0.90 51.72
CA LYS A 198 29.97 2.35 51.74
C LYS A 198 30.60 3.05 50.55
N GLU A 199 29.85 3.99 49.94
CA GLU A 199 30.37 4.81 48.86
C GLU A 199 31.49 5.73 49.33
N MET A 200 32.56 5.82 48.51
CA MET A 200 33.69 6.67 48.78
C MET A 200 33.95 7.61 47.64
N PHE A 201 34.06 8.90 47.92
CA PHE A 201 34.33 9.95 46.96
C PHE A 201 35.65 10.65 47.29
N LEU A 202 36.49 10.79 46.29
CA LEU A 202 37.69 11.60 46.33
C LEU A 202 37.32 13.07 46.25
N VAL A 203 37.69 13.87 47.22
CA VAL A 203 37.48 15.33 47.23
C VAL A 203 38.59 15.98 46.41
N ILE A 204 38.23 16.52 45.26
CA ILE A 204 39.15 17.23 44.37
C ILE A 204 39.36 18.66 44.84
N ASP A 205 38.26 19.37 45.13
CA ASP A 205 38.33 20.73 45.62
C ASP A 205 37.15 21.05 46.54
N ARG A 206 37.37 22.03 47.44
CA ARG A 206 36.35 22.64 48.30
C ARG A 206 36.56 24.14 48.32
N THR A 207 35.68 24.87 47.65
CA THR A 207 35.82 26.33 47.51
C THR A 207 34.50 27.06 47.71
N ARG A 208 34.56 28.38 47.94
CA ARG A 208 33.38 29.23 48.02
C ARG A 208 33.05 29.75 46.62
N ILE A 209 31.78 29.71 46.25
CA ILE A 209 31.30 30.12 44.92
C ILE A 209 31.29 31.67 44.87
N ASN A 210 32.08 32.25 43.95
CA ASN A 210 32.06 33.67 43.61
C ASN A 210 32.44 33.88 42.15
N ASP A 211 32.18 35.09 41.60
CA ASP A 211 32.39 35.41 40.20
C ASP A 211 33.81 35.94 39.89
N GLU A 212 34.77 35.82 40.84
CA GLU A 212 36.15 36.22 40.59
C GLU A 212 36.81 35.31 39.56
N LYS A 213 37.53 35.87 38.61
CA LYS A 213 38.16 35.15 37.49
C LYS A 213 39.02 33.98 37.95
N ASP A 214 39.75 34.13 39.04
CA ASP A 214 40.61 33.08 39.58
C ASP A 214 39.80 31.94 40.18
N THR A 215 38.70 32.22 40.84
CA THR A 215 37.78 31.20 41.36
C THR A 215 37.04 30.44 40.25
N VAL A 216 36.65 31.16 39.20
CA VAL A 216 36.03 30.57 38.00
C VAL A 216 36.97 29.56 37.34
N SER A 217 38.24 29.96 37.09
CA SER A 217 39.24 29.06 36.51
C SER A 217 39.48 27.86 37.41
N ARG A 218 39.65 28.05 38.70
CA ARG A 218 39.86 27.01 39.69
C ARG A 218 38.72 25.99 39.72
N ILE A 219 37.47 26.43 39.73
CA ILE A 219 36.30 25.54 39.75
C ILE A 219 36.27 24.72 38.44
N LYS A 220 36.50 25.33 37.29
CA LYS A 220 36.55 24.62 36.01
C LYS A 220 37.65 23.57 35.96
N ASP A 221 38.87 23.92 36.37
CA ASP A 221 39.99 23.00 36.44
C ASP A 221 39.72 21.83 37.41
N SER A 222 39.07 22.12 38.55
CA SER A 222 38.67 21.09 39.52
C SER A 222 37.57 20.18 39.01
N VAL A 223 36.61 20.70 38.27
CA VAL A 223 35.55 19.88 37.59
C VAL A 223 36.19 18.98 36.53
N GLU A 224 37.14 19.51 35.74
CA GLU A 224 37.84 18.71 34.72
C GLU A 224 38.64 17.58 35.37
N THR A 225 39.34 17.88 36.48
CA THR A 225 40.06 16.87 37.25
C THR A 225 39.10 15.82 37.84
N ALA A 226 37.95 16.24 38.37
CA ALA A 226 36.96 15.32 38.91
C ALA A 226 36.35 14.40 37.86
N LEU A 227 36.10 14.92 36.64
CA LEU A 227 35.67 14.12 35.52
C LEU A 227 36.74 13.12 35.08
N TYR A 228 38.01 13.51 35.11
CA TYR A 228 39.14 12.62 34.79
C TYR A 228 39.27 11.48 35.79
N GLU A 229 39.36 11.80 37.10
CA GLU A 229 39.52 10.84 38.19
C GLU A 229 38.28 9.95 38.37
N GLY A 230 37.09 10.51 38.14
CA GLY A 230 35.82 9.80 38.22
C GLY A 230 35.44 9.05 36.96
N ASN A 231 36.38 8.84 36.00
CA ASN A 231 36.16 8.14 34.74
C ASN A 231 34.95 8.66 33.95
N GLY A 232 34.85 10.00 33.84
CA GLY A 232 33.80 10.72 33.12
C GLY A 232 32.65 11.18 34.00
N THR A 233 32.60 10.86 35.29
CA THR A 233 31.53 11.30 36.18
C THR A 233 32.09 12.13 37.33
N CYS A 234 31.55 13.31 37.62
CA CYS A 234 31.87 14.11 38.78
C CYS A 234 30.64 14.29 39.66
N TYR A 235 30.89 14.55 40.95
CA TYR A 235 29.86 14.78 41.96
C TYR A 235 30.06 16.16 42.55
N ILE A 236 29.00 16.94 42.54
CA ILE A 236 28.97 18.30 43.10
C ILE A 236 28.09 18.27 44.32
N ASP A 237 28.67 18.63 45.48
CA ASP A 237 27.94 18.77 46.74
C ASP A 237 27.90 20.25 47.13
N ILE A 238 26.68 20.78 47.26
CA ILE A 238 26.42 22.15 47.73
C ILE A 238 25.46 22.05 48.90
N ASP A 239 25.94 22.51 50.07
CA ASP A 239 25.19 22.47 51.33
C ASP A 239 24.60 21.10 51.72
N GLY A 240 25.31 20.01 51.38
CA GLY A 240 24.91 18.63 51.69
C GLY A 240 24.02 17.97 50.64
N VAL A 241 23.67 18.69 49.56
CA VAL A 241 22.97 18.12 48.42
C VAL A 241 23.97 17.71 47.35
N THR A 242 24.16 16.41 47.18
CA THR A 242 25.07 15.86 46.16
C THR A 242 24.35 15.56 44.85
N ARG A 243 24.86 16.11 43.73
CA ARG A 243 24.38 15.82 42.38
C ARG A 243 25.51 15.29 41.52
N SER A 244 25.21 14.28 40.70
CA SER A 244 26.15 13.69 39.73
C SER A 244 26.05 14.34 38.39
N PHE A 245 27.19 14.51 37.70
CA PHE A 245 27.28 14.99 36.30
C PHE A 245 28.23 14.07 35.53
N SER A 246 27.89 13.76 34.31
CA SER A 246 28.72 12.91 33.46
C SER A 246 29.05 13.60 32.13
N ASN A 247 30.28 13.47 31.65
CA ASN A 247 30.68 13.86 30.32
C ASN A 247 30.48 12.72 29.31
N LYS A 248 30.03 11.56 29.80
CA LYS A 248 29.57 10.43 28.96
C LYS A 248 28.11 10.58 28.66
N PHE A 249 27.71 9.98 27.55
CA PHE A 249 26.27 9.94 27.17
C PHE A 249 25.61 8.75 27.87
N GLU A 250 25.41 8.86 29.17
CA GLU A 250 24.90 7.81 30.06
C GLU A 250 23.90 8.37 31.09
N ALA A 251 22.93 7.54 31.46
CA ALA A 251 21.99 7.80 32.57
C ALA A 251 21.54 6.46 33.17
N ASP A 252 21.26 6.42 34.46
CA ASP A 252 20.77 5.24 35.19
C ASP A 252 21.63 3.98 34.99
N GLY A 253 22.94 4.15 34.78
CA GLY A 253 23.90 3.05 34.57
C GLY A 253 23.86 2.46 33.16
N ILE A 254 23.10 3.09 32.23
CA ILE A 254 23.01 2.71 30.80
C ILE A 254 23.81 3.69 29.99
N GLU A 255 24.73 3.19 29.15
CA GLU A 255 25.44 3.97 28.14
C GLU A 255 24.62 4.05 26.88
N PHE A 256 24.34 5.25 26.38
CA PHE A 256 23.54 5.50 25.18
C PHE A 256 24.45 5.85 24.01
N GLN A 257 24.00 5.49 22.82
CA GLN A 257 24.67 5.92 21.60
C GLN A 257 24.14 7.30 21.18
N ILE A 258 25.04 8.17 20.71
CA ILE A 258 24.64 9.46 20.15
C ILE A 258 23.79 9.20 18.89
N PRO A 259 22.58 9.78 18.82
CA PRO A 259 21.70 9.57 17.70
C PRO A 259 22.33 10.07 16.39
N THR A 260 22.30 9.23 15.36
CA THR A 260 22.70 9.54 13.99
C THR A 260 21.54 9.26 13.05
N ILE A 261 21.63 9.70 11.80
CA ILE A 261 20.62 9.37 10.77
C ILE A 261 20.44 7.86 10.64
N ASN A 262 21.52 7.09 10.78
CA ASN A 262 21.49 5.62 10.71
C ASN A 262 20.77 4.96 11.87
N THR A 263 20.74 5.60 13.05
CA THR A 263 19.97 5.12 14.22
C THR A 263 18.49 5.00 13.91
N PHE A 264 17.96 5.86 13.05
CA PHE A 264 16.57 5.88 12.64
C PHE A 264 16.30 5.22 11.28
N SER A 265 17.30 4.54 10.69
CA SER A 265 17.17 3.86 9.41
C SER A 265 16.95 2.37 9.59
N PHE A 266 15.76 1.86 9.26
CA PHE A 266 15.49 0.43 9.25
C PHE A 266 16.15 -0.32 8.08
N ASN A 267 16.78 0.39 7.14
CA ASN A 267 17.62 -0.17 6.07
C ASN A 267 19.10 -0.28 6.47
N SER A 268 19.49 0.32 7.61
CA SER A 268 20.84 0.25 8.15
C SER A 268 20.93 -0.76 9.29
N PRO A 269 21.96 -1.61 9.38
CA PRO A 269 22.16 -2.53 10.50
C PRO A 269 22.26 -1.83 11.87
N ILE A 270 22.64 -0.54 11.88
CA ILE A 270 22.74 0.28 13.09
C ILE A 270 21.36 0.52 13.69
N GLY A 271 20.35 0.88 12.86
CA GLY A 271 19.01 1.23 13.31
C GLY A 271 17.99 0.10 13.20
N ALA A 272 18.23 -0.89 12.34
CA ALA A 272 17.28 -1.98 12.10
C ALA A 272 17.12 -2.88 13.33
N CYS A 273 15.90 -3.31 13.62
CA CYS A 273 15.62 -4.32 14.63
C CYS A 273 16.39 -5.62 14.32
N PRO A 274 17.20 -6.15 15.26
CA PRO A 274 18.05 -7.33 15.01
C PRO A 274 17.25 -8.61 14.74
N LYS A 275 16.01 -8.72 15.23
CA LYS A 275 15.15 -9.90 15.04
C LYS A 275 14.52 -9.96 13.66
N CYS A 276 14.03 -8.84 13.13
CA CYS A 276 13.34 -8.79 11.83
C CYS A 276 14.14 -8.04 10.76
N GLU A 277 15.37 -7.62 11.05
CA GLU A 277 16.26 -6.94 10.09
C GLU A 277 15.59 -5.76 9.34
N GLY A 278 14.71 -5.03 10.01
CA GLY A 278 14.02 -3.89 9.43
C GLY A 278 12.73 -4.24 8.64
N TYR A 279 12.32 -5.50 8.59
CA TYR A 279 11.07 -5.89 7.90
C TYR A 279 9.81 -5.61 8.73
N GLY A 280 9.92 -5.52 10.06
CA GLY A 280 8.79 -5.34 10.98
C GLY A 280 7.95 -6.61 11.19
N LYS A 281 8.17 -7.63 10.38
CA LYS A 281 7.49 -8.93 10.41
C LYS A 281 8.52 -10.06 10.37
N ILE A 282 8.14 -11.20 10.94
CA ILE A 282 8.93 -12.44 10.90
C ILE A 282 8.04 -13.59 10.47
N LEU A 283 8.64 -14.68 10.03
CA LEU A 283 7.92 -15.94 9.86
C LEU A 283 7.69 -16.52 11.27
N GLY A 284 6.46 -16.75 11.60
CA GLY A 284 6.04 -17.30 12.89
C GLY A 284 4.69 -17.98 12.78
N ILE A 285 4.24 -18.59 13.87
CA ILE A 285 2.89 -19.18 13.92
C ILE A 285 1.87 -18.04 13.87
N ASP A 286 1.00 -18.12 12.86
CA ASP A 286 0.03 -17.07 12.57
C ASP A 286 -1.28 -17.34 13.29
N GLU A 287 -1.71 -16.40 14.14
CA GLU A 287 -2.95 -16.49 14.89
C GLU A 287 -4.16 -16.72 13.99
N ASP A 288 -4.23 -16.03 12.85
CA ASP A 288 -5.37 -16.11 11.96
C ASP A 288 -5.43 -17.43 11.17
N LEU A 289 -4.28 -18.08 10.99
CA LEU A 289 -4.23 -19.44 10.43
C LEU A 289 -4.58 -20.50 11.49
N VAL A 290 -4.17 -20.27 12.74
CA VAL A 290 -4.45 -21.20 13.85
C VAL A 290 -5.90 -21.08 14.31
N VAL A 291 -6.44 -19.86 14.44
CA VAL A 291 -7.80 -19.55 14.85
C VAL A 291 -8.51 -18.75 13.74
N PRO A 292 -8.85 -19.39 12.62
CA PRO A 292 -9.43 -18.69 11.48
C PRO A 292 -10.87 -18.22 11.71
N ASN A 293 -11.62 -18.92 12.56
CA ASN A 293 -12.97 -18.52 12.96
C ASN A 293 -12.99 -18.13 14.43
N LYS A 294 -12.93 -16.83 14.68
CA LYS A 294 -12.87 -16.27 16.04
C LYS A 294 -14.22 -16.33 16.78
N SER A 295 -15.30 -16.65 16.08
CA SER A 295 -16.62 -16.85 16.73
C SER A 295 -16.79 -18.22 17.40
N LEU A 296 -15.90 -19.16 17.12
CA LEU A 296 -15.87 -20.44 17.79
C LEU A 296 -15.10 -20.35 19.11
N ASN A 297 -15.46 -21.20 20.04
CA ASN A 297 -14.70 -21.44 21.26
C ASN A 297 -13.76 -22.62 21.11
N VAL A 298 -12.87 -22.84 22.09
CA VAL A 298 -11.88 -23.93 22.02
C VAL A 298 -12.54 -25.30 22.01
N TYR A 299 -13.67 -25.46 22.73
CA TYR A 299 -14.42 -26.71 22.75
C TYR A 299 -15.01 -27.02 21.37
N ASP A 300 -15.52 -26.03 20.65
CA ASP A 300 -16.10 -26.14 19.31
C ASP A 300 -15.07 -25.97 18.17
N ASP A 301 -13.83 -26.37 18.42
CA ASP A 301 -12.76 -26.41 17.42
C ASP A 301 -12.32 -25.03 16.85
N ALA A 302 -12.26 -23.99 17.67
CA ALA A 302 -11.66 -22.71 17.26
C ALA A 302 -10.19 -22.89 16.80
N VAL A 303 -9.43 -23.77 17.46
CA VAL A 303 -8.02 -24.02 17.18
C VAL A 303 -7.86 -25.06 16.08
N MET A 304 -7.67 -24.62 14.85
CA MET A 304 -7.64 -25.47 13.65
C MET A 304 -6.48 -26.51 13.65
N CYS A 305 -5.33 -26.17 14.22
CA CYS A 305 -4.19 -27.07 14.27
C CYS A 305 -4.40 -28.28 15.19
N TRP A 306 -5.41 -28.24 16.04
CA TRP A 306 -5.79 -29.34 16.94
C TRP A 306 -6.88 -30.25 16.36
N ARG A 307 -7.38 -29.97 15.15
CA ARG A 307 -8.37 -30.81 14.46
C ARG A 307 -7.74 -32.09 13.87
N GLY A 308 -8.55 -33.15 13.76
CA GLY A 308 -8.13 -34.46 13.21
C GLY A 308 -7.78 -35.47 14.28
N GLU A 309 -7.90 -36.76 13.96
CA GLU A 309 -7.85 -37.88 14.92
C GLU A 309 -6.65 -37.86 15.87
N LYS A 310 -5.45 -37.55 15.36
CA LYS A 310 -4.20 -37.56 16.15
C LYS A 310 -3.95 -36.26 16.90
N MET A 311 -4.44 -35.12 16.39
CA MET A 311 -4.17 -33.80 16.97
C MET A 311 -5.27 -33.41 17.96
N SER A 312 -6.46 -34.01 17.88
CA SER A 312 -7.53 -33.81 18.85
C SER A 312 -7.18 -34.28 20.27
N GLU A 313 -6.21 -35.17 20.41
CA GLU A 313 -5.69 -35.57 21.72
C GLU A 313 -5.12 -34.36 22.48
N TRP A 314 -4.44 -33.43 21.78
CA TRP A 314 -3.92 -32.22 22.39
C TRP A 314 -5.02 -31.28 22.85
N LYS A 315 -6.08 -31.10 22.04
CA LYS A 315 -7.29 -30.36 22.44
C LYS A 315 -7.93 -30.97 23.70
N HIS A 316 -8.14 -32.28 23.71
CA HIS A 316 -8.73 -32.97 24.88
C HIS A 316 -7.89 -32.77 26.13
N PHE A 317 -6.58 -32.85 25.99
CA PHE A 317 -5.67 -32.62 27.09
C PHE A 317 -5.72 -31.17 27.60
N PHE A 318 -5.73 -30.17 26.70
CA PHE A 318 -5.88 -28.77 27.07
C PHE A 318 -7.21 -28.53 27.79
N VAL A 319 -8.33 -29.01 27.23
CA VAL A 319 -9.68 -28.83 27.80
C VAL A 319 -9.78 -29.46 29.19
N GLN A 320 -9.25 -30.66 29.40
CA GLN A 320 -9.22 -31.33 30.70
C GLN A 320 -8.44 -30.54 31.77
N HIS A 321 -7.39 -29.82 31.38
CA HIS A 321 -6.55 -29.04 32.30
C HIS A 321 -6.92 -27.56 32.38
N ALA A 322 -7.85 -27.08 31.56
CA ALA A 322 -8.27 -25.69 31.50
C ALA A 322 -8.76 -25.12 32.83
N HIS A 323 -9.41 -25.96 33.67
CA HIS A 323 -9.86 -25.55 35.01
C HIS A 323 -8.69 -25.19 35.96
N LYS A 324 -7.51 -25.78 35.76
CA LYS A 324 -6.35 -25.49 36.62
C LYS A 324 -5.76 -24.10 36.36
N ILE A 325 -5.96 -23.59 35.14
CA ILE A 325 -5.49 -22.27 34.72
C ILE A 325 -6.64 -21.25 34.62
N ASN A 326 -7.84 -21.60 35.09
CA ASN A 326 -9.05 -20.80 34.99
C ASN A 326 -9.36 -20.30 33.57
N PHE A 327 -9.18 -21.17 32.57
CA PHE A 327 -9.46 -20.83 31.17
C PHE A 327 -10.89 -21.17 30.79
N PRO A 328 -11.69 -20.21 30.20
CA PRO A 328 -13.10 -20.44 29.82
C PRO A 328 -13.20 -21.12 28.44
N VAL A 329 -13.29 -22.46 28.42
CA VAL A 329 -13.28 -23.26 27.18
C VAL A 329 -14.44 -23.04 26.23
N HIS A 330 -15.60 -22.56 26.76
CA HIS A 330 -16.83 -22.32 25.99
C HIS A 330 -16.99 -20.85 25.56
N THR A 331 -16.09 -19.95 25.91
CA THR A 331 -16.15 -18.55 25.49
C THR A 331 -15.61 -18.41 24.08
N PRO A 332 -16.33 -17.75 23.15
CA PRO A 332 -15.83 -17.47 21.82
C PRO A 332 -14.48 -16.77 21.84
N TYR A 333 -13.60 -17.11 20.90
CA TYR A 333 -12.22 -16.58 20.90
C TYR A 333 -12.15 -15.04 20.88
N PHE A 334 -13.07 -14.38 20.19
CA PHE A 334 -13.09 -12.90 20.12
C PHE A 334 -13.47 -12.25 21.47
N GLU A 335 -14.23 -12.94 22.34
CA GLU A 335 -14.63 -12.46 23.67
C GLU A 335 -13.55 -12.70 24.74
N LEU A 336 -12.57 -13.54 24.45
CA LEU A 336 -11.47 -13.80 25.38
C LEU A 336 -10.66 -12.54 25.67
N THR A 337 -10.42 -12.30 26.94
CA THR A 337 -9.53 -11.22 27.41
C THR A 337 -8.09 -11.47 26.94
N THR A 338 -7.26 -10.43 26.96
CA THR A 338 -5.83 -10.54 26.61
C THR A 338 -5.10 -11.58 27.47
N LYS A 339 -5.44 -11.68 28.77
CA LYS A 339 -4.86 -12.68 29.67
C LYS A 339 -5.30 -14.11 29.31
N GLU A 340 -6.55 -14.31 28.96
CA GLU A 340 -7.05 -15.62 28.56
C GLU A 340 -6.47 -16.04 27.22
N LYS A 341 -6.33 -15.12 26.26
CA LYS A 341 -5.60 -15.41 25.01
C LYS A 341 -4.15 -15.79 25.31
N ASP A 342 -3.47 -15.08 26.18
CA ASP A 342 -2.11 -15.41 26.59
C ASP A 342 -2.03 -16.82 27.21
N LEU A 343 -2.98 -17.23 28.05
CA LEU A 343 -3.06 -18.59 28.58
C LEU A 343 -3.25 -19.64 27.49
N LEU A 344 -4.10 -19.39 26.48
CA LEU A 344 -4.30 -20.32 25.36
C LEU A 344 -3.04 -20.49 24.53
N TRP A 345 -2.30 -19.40 24.35
CA TRP A 345 -1.09 -19.40 23.49
C TRP A 345 0.16 -19.88 24.22
N ASN A 346 0.40 -19.42 25.45
CA ASN A 346 1.69 -19.54 26.15
C ASN A 346 1.69 -20.56 27.31
N SER A 347 0.55 -21.18 27.70
CA SER A 347 0.57 -22.19 28.75
C SER A 347 1.34 -23.46 28.32
N GLU A 348 1.72 -24.29 29.30
CA GLU A 348 2.46 -25.55 29.07
C GLU A 348 1.79 -26.50 28.07
N ASN A 349 0.49 -26.41 27.88
CA ASN A 349 -0.30 -27.21 26.95
C ASN A 349 -0.98 -26.35 25.89
N GLY A 350 -0.54 -25.10 25.76
CA GLY A 350 -1.07 -24.13 24.82
C GLY A 350 -0.62 -24.35 23.38
N ILE A 351 -0.95 -23.38 22.53
CA ILE A 351 -0.69 -23.46 21.09
C ILE A 351 0.81 -23.48 20.80
N TYR A 352 1.62 -22.65 21.48
CA TYR A 352 3.09 -22.67 21.24
C TYR A 352 3.73 -23.95 21.68
N ALA A 353 3.34 -24.53 22.82
CA ALA A 353 3.82 -25.82 23.27
C ALA A 353 3.48 -26.95 22.28
N PHE A 354 2.31 -26.90 21.63
CA PHE A 354 1.96 -27.82 20.55
C PHE A 354 2.94 -27.70 19.37
N PHE A 355 3.26 -26.50 18.95
CA PHE A 355 4.19 -26.29 17.83
C PHE A 355 5.63 -26.64 18.20
N GLU A 356 6.08 -26.42 19.43
CA GLU A 356 7.37 -26.89 19.95
C GLU A 356 7.44 -28.41 19.93
N TYR A 357 6.37 -29.10 20.32
CA TYR A 357 6.28 -30.55 20.19
C TYR A 357 6.40 -31.00 18.71
N LEU A 358 5.76 -30.32 17.78
CA LEU A 358 5.90 -30.63 16.36
C LEU A 358 7.33 -30.35 15.84
N GLU A 359 7.95 -29.27 16.30
CA GLU A 359 9.33 -28.93 15.94
C GLU A 359 10.34 -29.92 16.49
N SER A 360 10.16 -30.44 17.71
CA SER A 360 11.01 -31.50 18.28
C SER A 360 10.97 -32.80 17.45
N LYS A 361 9.88 -33.00 16.69
CA LYS A 361 9.67 -34.14 15.78
C LYS A 361 9.67 -33.75 14.31
N LYS A 362 10.42 -32.70 13.92
CA LYS A 362 10.49 -32.16 12.58
C LYS A 362 11.07 -33.11 11.50
N PHE A 363 11.69 -34.21 11.94
CA PHE A 363 12.13 -35.28 11.04
C PHE A 363 10.96 -35.98 10.32
N LYS A 364 9.75 -35.94 10.87
CA LYS A 364 8.52 -36.44 10.23
C LYS A 364 7.99 -35.41 9.22
N ILE A 365 7.82 -35.84 7.96
CA ILE A 365 7.32 -35.00 6.87
C ILE A 365 5.98 -34.34 7.24
N GLN A 366 5.07 -35.09 7.86
CA GLN A 366 3.75 -34.61 8.29
C GLN A 366 3.84 -33.39 9.24
N ASN A 367 4.78 -33.42 10.20
CA ASN A 367 4.98 -32.32 11.14
C ASN A 367 5.52 -31.06 10.44
N ARG A 368 6.44 -31.22 9.47
CA ARG A 368 6.93 -30.10 8.66
C ARG A 368 5.81 -29.43 7.86
N VAL A 369 4.95 -30.26 7.24
CA VAL A 369 3.79 -29.75 6.49
C VAL A 369 2.81 -29.04 7.42
N MET A 370 2.59 -29.59 8.62
CA MET A 370 1.70 -28.96 9.62
C MET A 370 2.24 -27.61 10.08
N ILE A 371 3.51 -27.53 10.47
CA ILE A 371 4.15 -26.25 10.84
C ILE A 371 4.05 -25.24 9.67
N ALA A 372 4.41 -25.66 8.47
CA ALA A 372 4.38 -24.78 7.29
C ALA A 372 2.98 -24.25 6.98
N ARG A 373 1.92 -25.05 7.22
CA ARG A 373 0.50 -24.63 7.03
C ARG A 373 0.10 -23.48 7.94
N TYR A 374 0.61 -23.44 9.16
CA TYR A 374 0.26 -22.43 10.18
C TYR A 374 1.34 -21.36 10.37
N THR A 375 2.40 -21.39 9.57
CA THR A 375 3.42 -20.35 9.55
C THR A 375 3.03 -19.25 8.58
N GLY A 376 2.99 -18.03 9.09
CA GLY A 376 2.66 -16.81 8.33
C GLY A 376 3.62 -15.67 8.64
N LYS A 377 3.36 -14.50 8.03
CA LYS A 377 4.10 -13.26 8.33
C LYS A 377 3.46 -12.56 9.54
N THR A 378 4.01 -12.79 10.72
CA THR A 378 3.55 -12.19 11.98
C THR A 378 4.31 -10.93 12.33
N LYS A 379 3.73 -10.05 13.17
CA LYS A 379 4.45 -8.89 13.69
C LYS A 379 5.68 -9.34 14.49
N CYS A 380 6.79 -8.67 14.32
CA CYS A 380 8.00 -8.97 15.07
C CYS A 380 7.77 -8.74 16.58
N PRO A 381 8.02 -9.73 17.44
CA PRO A 381 7.78 -9.61 18.90
C PRO A 381 8.74 -8.65 19.60
N VAL A 382 9.85 -8.27 18.97
CA VAL A 382 10.84 -7.35 19.56
C VAL A 382 10.51 -5.89 19.24
N CYS A 383 10.27 -5.56 17.97
CA CYS A 383 9.99 -4.19 17.57
C CYS A 383 8.50 -3.89 17.39
N HIS A 384 7.62 -4.87 17.55
CA HIS A 384 6.17 -4.72 17.39
C HIS A 384 5.73 -4.04 16.09
N GLY A 385 6.51 -4.22 15.00
CA GLY A 385 6.24 -3.65 13.69
C GLY A 385 6.91 -2.31 13.40
N THR A 386 7.58 -1.68 14.37
CA THR A 386 8.26 -0.38 14.18
C THR A 386 9.53 -0.49 13.33
N ARG A 387 10.06 -1.69 13.11
CA ARG A 387 11.26 -2.02 12.30
C ARG A 387 12.57 -1.53 12.87
N LEU A 388 12.57 -0.61 13.82
CA LEU A 388 13.75 -0.03 14.45
C LEU A 388 14.15 -0.77 15.73
N LYS A 389 15.39 -0.59 16.14
CA LYS A 389 15.87 -0.99 17.48
C LYS A 389 15.12 -0.20 18.54
N LYS A 390 15.05 -0.75 19.75
CA LYS A 390 14.38 -0.13 20.88
C LYS A 390 15.01 1.22 21.26
N GLU A 391 16.33 1.35 21.11
CA GLU A 391 17.10 2.57 21.40
C GLU A 391 16.63 3.77 20.57
N ALA A 392 16.13 3.57 19.36
CA ALA A 392 15.57 4.64 18.53
C ALA A 392 14.30 5.25 19.16
N THR A 393 13.58 4.50 20.01
CA THR A 393 12.38 5.00 20.70
C THR A 393 12.69 5.89 21.90
N TYR A 394 13.93 5.87 22.37
CA TYR A 394 14.37 6.71 23.49
C TYR A 394 14.60 8.16 23.04
N VAL A 395 14.80 8.37 21.75
CA VAL A 395 15.00 9.72 21.18
C VAL A 395 13.65 10.33 20.85
N LYS A 396 13.38 11.51 21.40
CA LYS A 396 12.11 12.20 21.27
C LYS A 396 12.29 13.65 20.82
N ILE A 397 11.33 14.15 20.06
CA ILE A 397 11.12 15.57 19.82
C ILE A 397 9.71 15.88 20.34
N ASN A 398 9.57 16.89 21.17
CA ASN A 398 8.29 17.27 21.77
C ASN A 398 7.53 16.07 22.37
N ASN A 399 8.24 15.22 23.15
CA ASN A 399 7.75 14.00 23.80
C ASN A 399 7.28 12.87 22.88
N ARG A 400 7.55 12.92 21.58
CA ARG A 400 7.21 11.87 20.62
C ARG A 400 8.46 11.26 20.01
N SER A 401 8.51 9.94 19.95
CA SER A 401 9.53 9.18 19.23
C SER A 401 9.23 9.12 17.74
N ILE A 402 10.23 8.85 16.92
CA ILE A 402 10.05 8.69 15.46
C ILE A 402 9.07 7.55 15.13
N THR A 403 9.06 6.49 15.95
CA THR A 403 8.18 5.34 15.75
C THR A 403 6.70 5.69 15.97
N GLU A 404 6.42 6.56 16.93
CA GLU A 404 5.07 7.07 17.16
C GLU A 404 4.63 8.00 16.02
N LEU A 405 5.53 8.85 15.52
CA LEU A 405 5.20 9.76 14.41
C LEU A 405 4.87 9.01 13.11
N VAL A 406 5.62 7.97 12.77
CA VAL A 406 5.37 7.25 11.51
C VAL A 406 4.09 6.41 11.52
N ASP A 407 3.54 6.14 12.69
CA ASP A 407 2.26 5.45 12.86
C ASP A 407 1.07 6.41 12.97
N MET A 408 1.31 7.74 13.06
CA MET A 408 0.27 8.75 13.00
C MET A 408 -0.25 8.92 11.57
N PRO A 409 -1.57 9.19 11.38
CA PRO A 409 -2.10 9.70 10.13
C PRO A 409 -1.41 10.98 9.67
N ILE A 410 -1.24 11.17 8.37
CA ILE A 410 -0.60 12.38 7.81
C ILE A 410 -1.32 13.66 8.24
N SER A 411 -2.64 13.62 8.39
CA SER A 411 -3.43 14.74 8.92
C SER A 411 -3.02 15.15 10.34
N GLU A 412 -2.75 14.18 11.22
CA GLU A 412 -2.28 14.43 12.57
C GLU A 412 -0.82 14.90 12.59
N LEU A 413 0.01 14.38 11.67
CA LEU A 413 1.39 14.85 11.50
C LEU A 413 1.45 16.35 11.16
N LYS A 414 0.52 16.85 10.32
CA LYS A 414 0.44 18.29 10.05
C LYS A 414 0.25 19.09 11.31
N VAL A 415 -0.69 18.66 12.18
CA VAL A 415 -0.98 19.33 13.45
C VAL A 415 0.22 19.26 14.39
N TYR A 416 0.88 18.09 14.46
CA TYR A 416 2.07 17.91 15.28
C TYR A 416 3.20 18.86 14.87
N PHE A 417 3.56 18.91 13.58
CA PHE A 417 4.64 19.76 13.08
C PHE A 417 4.32 21.25 13.16
N ALA A 418 3.05 21.65 13.01
CA ALA A 418 2.62 23.04 13.17
C ALA A 418 2.74 23.52 14.63
N ASN A 419 2.60 22.63 15.62
CA ASN A 419 2.62 22.95 17.04
C ASN A 419 3.94 22.62 17.75
N LEU A 420 5.02 22.41 16.99
CA LEU A 420 6.35 22.09 17.56
C LEU A 420 6.86 23.25 18.43
N GLN A 421 7.15 22.93 19.68
CA GLN A 421 7.82 23.85 20.60
C GLN A 421 9.32 23.56 20.62
N LEU A 422 10.10 24.41 19.98
CA LEU A 422 11.54 24.26 19.85
C LEU A 422 12.25 25.43 20.55
N SER A 423 13.41 25.17 21.13
CA SER A 423 14.33 26.21 21.59
C SER A 423 14.83 27.07 20.41
N GLU A 424 15.32 28.27 20.64
CA GLU A 424 15.84 29.13 19.56
C GLU A 424 17.02 28.47 18.82
N HIS A 425 17.85 27.71 19.55
CA HIS A 425 18.91 26.91 18.96
C HIS A 425 18.35 25.82 18.01
N ASP A 426 17.39 25.04 18.49
CA ASP A 426 16.79 23.97 17.70
C ASP A 426 16.00 24.52 16.49
N LYS A 427 15.34 25.68 16.63
CA LYS A 427 14.70 26.37 15.50
C LYS A 427 15.69 26.72 14.40
N THR A 428 16.88 27.20 14.77
CA THR A 428 17.92 27.57 13.79
C THR A 428 18.40 26.33 13.04
N ILE A 429 18.58 25.21 13.73
CA ILE A 429 18.99 23.92 13.12
C ILE A 429 17.88 23.36 12.22
N ALA A 430 16.65 23.39 12.67
CA ALA A 430 15.50 22.84 11.98
C ALA A 430 15.01 23.71 10.81
N ALA A 431 15.41 24.97 10.73
CA ALA A 431 14.91 25.97 9.76
C ALA A 431 15.01 25.52 8.29
N ARG A 432 15.98 24.66 7.94
CA ARG A 432 16.15 24.14 6.57
C ARG A 432 15.35 22.87 6.29
N VAL A 433 14.96 22.13 7.33
CA VAL A 433 14.33 20.81 7.20
C VAL A 433 12.81 20.90 7.36
N LEU A 434 12.32 21.75 8.27
CA LEU A 434 10.89 21.88 8.55
C LEU A 434 10.05 22.36 7.33
N PRO A 435 10.50 23.31 6.50
CA PRO A 435 9.73 23.69 5.33
C PRO A 435 9.52 22.54 4.34
N ASP A 436 10.54 21.67 4.13
CA ASP A 436 10.42 20.50 3.28
C ASP A 436 9.44 19.47 3.84
N ILE A 437 9.45 19.28 5.17
CA ILE A 437 8.48 18.40 5.84
C ILE A 437 7.07 18.95 5.68
N HIS A 438 6.84 20.23 5.93
CA HIS A 438 5.53 20.87 5.77
C HIS A 438 5.01 20.79 4.34
N ASN A 439 5.82 21.14 3.36
CA ASN A 439 5.45 21.09 1.94
C ASN A 439 5.03 19.68 1.51
N ARG A 440 5.82 18.65 1.89
CA ARG A 440 5.51 17.25 1.55
C ARG A 440 4.24 16.76 2.23
N ILE A 441 4.01 17.13 3.48
CA ILE A 441 2.76 16.83 4.19
C ILE A 441 1.58 17.50 3.48
N ASP A 442 1.70 18.78 3.12
CA ASP A 442 0.65 19.51 2.45
C ASP A 442 0.32 18.90 1.08
N PHE A 443 1.32 18.52 0.27
CA PHE A 443 1.06 17.84 -1.01
C PHE A 443 0.33 16.50 -0.82
N LEU A 444 0.66 15.74 0.22
CA LEU A 444 -0.04 14.49 0.51
C LEU A 444 -1.49 14.71 0.96
N LEU A 445 -1.75 15.81 1.67
CA LEU A 445 -3.10 16.22 2.05
C LEU A 445 -3.91 16.73 0.85
N ASP A 446 -3.28 17.51 -0.02
CA ASP A 446 -3.89 18.04 -1.25
C ASP A 446 -4.37 16.92 -2.19
N VAL A 447 -3.62 15.80 -2.25
CA VAL A 447 -4.04 14.62 -3.04
C VAL A 447 -4.98 13.66 -2.27
N GLY A 448 -5.48 14.05 -1.09
CA GLY A 448 -6.47 13.28 -0.32
C GLY A 448 -5.91 12.06 0.42
N LEU A 449 -4.61 12.02 0.76
CA LEU A 449 -3.96 10.90 1.44
C LEU A 449 -3.76 11.12 2.96
N GLY A 450 -4.49 12.04 3.56
CA GLY A 450 -4.35 12.40 4.99
C GLY A 450 -4.56 11.25 5.97
N TYR A 451 -5.32 10.23 5.59
CA TYR A 451 -5.61 9.06 6.42
C TYR A 451 -4.47 8.02 6.43
N LEU A 452 -3.50 8.11 5.52
CA LEU A 452 -2.37 7.19 5.48
C LEU A 452 -1.38 7.46 6.61
N THR A 453 -0.68 6.39 7.03
CA THR A 453 0.46 6.49 7.95
C THR A 453 1.77 6.28 7.18
N LEU A 454 2.86 6.91 7.64
CA LEU A 454 4.16 6.80 6.97
C LEU A 454 4.76 5.38 7.05
N ASN A 455 4.37 4.60 8.07
CA ASN A 455 4.83 3.22 8.26
C ASN A 455 4.06 2.20 7.39
N ARG A 456 2.97 2.60 6.72
CA ARG A 456 2.22 1.71 5.83
C ARG A 456 3.08 1.21 4.69
N LEU A 457 3.07 -0.10 4.44
CA LEU A 457 3.82 -0.74 3.36
C LEU A 457 3.32 -0.29 1.99
N SER A 458 4.22 0.10 1.09
CA SER A 458 3.88 0.46 -0.29
C SER A 458 3.17 -0.67 -1.03
N SER A 459 3.51 -1.94 -0.75
CA SER A 459 2.84 -3.12 -1.33
C SER A 459 1.39 -3.32 -0.87
N SER A 460 0.93 -2.61 0.15
CA SER A 460 -0.46 -2.67 0.65
C SER A 460 -1.33 -1.53 0.12
N LEU A 461 -0.77 -0.64 -0.67
CA LEU A 461 -1.48 0.49 -1.28
C LEU A 461 -2.31 0.03 -2.48
N SER A 462 -3.45 0.68 -2.69
CA SER A 462 -4.17 0.57 -3.95
C SER A 462 -3.40 1.25 -5.10
N GLY A 463 -3.75 0.92 -6.35
CA GLY A 463 -3.16 1.57 -7.52
C GLY A 463 -3.29 3.09 -7.47
N GLY A 464 -4.48 3.59 -7.16
CA GLY A 464 -4.75 5.03 -7.03
C GLY A 464 -4.01 5.69 -5.85
N GLU A 465 -3.89 5.03 -4.69
CA GLU A 465 -3.07 5.54 -3.57
C GLU A 465 -1.60 5.69 -3.97
N SER A 466 -1.04 4.68 -4.64
CA SER A 466 0.35 4.70 -5.13
C SER A 466 0.58 5.81 -6.14
N GLN A 467 -0.33 5.97 -7.08
CA GLN A 467 -0.28 7.02 -8.10
C GLN A 467 -0.31 8.42 -7.48
N ARG A 468 -1.20 8.66 -6.50
CA ARG A 468 -1.28 9.94 -5.79
C ARG A 468 -0.03 10.24 -4.95
N ILE A 469 0.59 9.22 -4.36
CA ILE A 469 1.90 9.37 -3.70
C ILE A 469 2.95 9.85 -4.70
N ASN A 470 3.00 9.23 -5.89
CA ASN A 470 3.95 9.63 -6.94
C ASN A 470 3.67 11.05 -7.43
N LEU A 471 2.39 11.44 -7.55
CA LEU A 471 2.00 12.81 -7.91
C LEU A 471 2.45 13.83 -6.85
N ALA A 472 2.18 13.54 -5.56
CA ALA A 472 2.62 14.40 -4.46
C ALA A 472 4.16 14.54 -4.40
N THR A 473 4.89 13.44 -4.65
CA THR A 473 6.35 13.45 -4.70
C THR A 473 6.86 14.28 -5.87
N SER A 474 6.21 14.18 -7.03
CA SER A 474 6.54 14.96 -8.23
C SER A 474 6.35 16.47 -8.03
N LEU A 475 5.29 16.87 -7.35
CA LEU A 475 5.08 18.27 -6.93
C LEU A 475 6.19 18.75 -5.99
N GLY A 476 6.62 17.90 -5.07
CA GLY A 476 7.72 18.18 -4.13
C GLY A 476 9.08 18.35 -4.82
N SER A 477 9.28 17.78 -6.00
CA SER A 477 10.54 17.88 -6.77
C SER A 477 10.72 19.19 -7.50
N ALA A 478 9.68 20.06 -7.56
CA ALA A 478 9.68 21.38 -8.20
C ALA A 478 10.25 21.42 -9.63
N LEU A 479 10.09 20.34 -10.41
CA LEU A 479 10.49 20.30 -11.82
C LEU A 479 9.60 21.25 -12.63
N VAL A 480 10.20 22.11 -13.42
CA VAL A 480 9.54 23.10 -14.27
C VAL A 480 9.89 22.84 -15.74
N GLY A 481 8.94 23.12 -16.65
CA GLY A 481 9.15 22.94 -18.09
C GLY A 481 9.17 21.47 -18.51
N SER A 482 8.51 20.59 -17.75
CA SER A 482 8.39 19.16 -18.02
C SER A 482 7.01 18.79 -18.56
N LEU A 483 6.92 17.63 -19.22
CA LEU A 483 5.67 17.01 -19.65
C LEU A 483 5.27 15.94 -18.64
N TYR A 484 4.21 16.17 -17.89
CA TYR A 484 3.62 15.15 -16.99
C TYR A 484 2.52 14.40 -17.72
N ILE A 485 2.58 13.09 -17.69
CA ILE A 485 1.58 12.21 -18.29
C ILE A 485 1.02 11.31 -17.20
N LEU A 486 -0.30 11.42 -16.95
CA LEU A 486 -0.99 10.68 -15.91
C LEU A 486 -2.02 9.73 -16.53
N ASP A 487 -2.13 8.53 -15.95
CA ASP A 487 -3.09 7.51 -16.36
C ASP A 487 -4.22 7.40 -15.35
N GLU A 488 -5.40 7.92 -15.71
CA GLU A 488 -6.62 7.87 -14.91
C GLU A 488 -6.40 8.21 -13.41
N PRO A 489 -5.92 9.41 -13.07
CA PRO A 489 -5.58 9.75 -11.69
C PRO A 489 -6.79 9.89 -10.76
N SER A 490 -8.03 9.93 -11.28
CA SER A 490 -9.27 9.94 -10.51
C SER A 490 -9.67 8.59 -9.93
N ILE A 491 -9.00 7.50 -10.31
CA ILE A 491 -9.37 6.14 -9.90
C ILE A 491 -9.48 6.01 -8.37
N GLY A 492 -10.60 5.44 -7.92
CA GLY A 492 -10.88 5.21 -6.51
C GLY A 492 -11.07 6.49 -5.69
N LEU A 493 -11.25 7.64 -6.36
CA LEU A 493 -11.60 8.89 -5.72
C LEU A 493 -13.12 9.06 -5.64
N HIS A 494 -13.56 9.60 -4.51
CA HIS A 494 -14.87 10.19 -4.40
C HIS A 494 -14.89 11.57 -5.08
N SER A 495 -16.03 12.02 -5.64
CA SER A 495 -16.13 13.32 -6.35
C SER A 495 -15.56 14.49 -5.55
N ARG A 496 -15.74 14.52 -4.23
CA ARG A 496 -15.13 15.53 -3.33
C ARG A 496 -13.59 15.54 -3.42
N ASP A 497 -12.97 14.36 -3.56
CA ASP A 497 -11.50 14.27 -3.61
C ASP A 497 -11.01 14.53 -5.03
N THR A 498 -11.85 14.33 -6.07
CA THR A 498 -11.58 14.71 -7.46
C THR A 498 -11.41 16.22 -7.62
N ASP A 499 -12.22 17.03 -6.94
CA ASP A 499 -12.07 18.49 -6.93
C ASP A 499 -10.69 18.94 -6.43
N ARG A 500 -10.18 18.28 -5.38
CA ARG A 500 -8.83 18.55 -4.85
C ARG A 500 -7.75 18.13 -5.86
N LEU A 501 -7.92 16.99 -6.50
CA LEU A 501 -7.01 16.53 -7.54
C LEU A 501 -6.94 17.51 -8.70
N ILE A 502 -8.07 18.06 -9.16
CA ILE A 502 -8.12 19.09 -10.22
C ILE A 502 -7.30 20.30 -9.82
N GLN A 503 -7.41 20.77 -8.58
CA GLN A 503 -6.60 21.89 -8.08
C GLN A 503 -5.10 21.58 -8.12
N VAL A 504 -4.73 20.36 -7.77
CA VAL A 504 -3.34 19.88 -7.83
C VAL A 504 -2.82 19.87 -9.26
N LEU A 505 -3.61 19.38 -10.23
CA LEU A 505 -3.25 19.36 -11.65
C LEU A 505 -3.10 20.78 -12.23
N HIS A 506 -4.00 21.71 -11.86
CA HIS A 506 -3.86 23.11 -12.23
C HIS A 506 -2.60 23.75 -11.64
N ARG A 507 -2.29 23.50 -10.35
CA ARG A 507 -1.06 23.98 -9.72
C ARG A 507 0.19 23.44 -10.44
N LEU A 508 0.19 22.15 -10.84
CA LEU A 508 1.29 21.55 -11.59
C LEU A 508 1.49 22.23 -12.95
N ARG A 509 0.39 22.58 -13.66
CA ARG A 509 0.41 23.39 -14.89
C ARG A 509 0.93 24.80 -14.64
N ASP A 510 0.42 25.47 -13.60
CA ASP A 510 0.70 26.90 -13.32
C ASP A 510 2.16 27.16 -12.92
N ILE A 511 2.85 26.14 -12.40
CA ILE A 511 4.31 26.17 -12.16
C ILE A 511 5.09 26.22 -13.50
N GLY A 512 4.46 25.95 -14.65
CA GLY A 512 5.06 26.02 -15.99
C GLY A 512 5.31 24.64 -16.62
N ASN A 513 4.52 23.62 -16.25
CA ASN A 513 4.56 22.31 -16.85
C ASN A 513 3.40 22.09 -17.83
N THR A 514 3.58 21.15 -18.76
CA THR A 514 2.48 20.62 -19.57
C THR A 514 1.95 19.37 -18.90
N VAL A 515 0.65 19.32 -18.64
CA VAL A 515 0.01 18.21 -17.95
C VAL A 515 -0.94 17.52 -18.92
N VAL A 516 -0.65 16.28 -19.27
CA VAL A 516 -1.48 15.42 -20.14
C VAL A 516 -2.07 14.31 -19.26
N VAL A 517 -3.38 14.20 -19.27
CA VAL A 517 -4.10 13.21 -18.46
C VAL A 517 -4.97 12.35 -19.37
N VAL A 518 -4.83 11.04 -19.28
CA VAL A 518 -5.77 10.08 -19.86
C VAL A 518 -6.90 9.91 -18.87
N GLU A 519 -8.14 10.31 -19.24
CA GLU A 519 -9.23 10.32 -18.29
C GLU A 519 -10.62 10.09 -18.92
N HIS A 520 -11.53 9.63 -18.05
CA HIS A 520 -12.95 9.41 -18.33
C HIS A 520 -13.87 10.13 -17.35
N ASP A 521 -13.32 10.69 -16.28
CA ASP A 521 -14.08 11.43 -15.27
C ASP A 521 -14.57 12.76 -15.84
N GLU A 522 -15.87 13.03 -15.67
CA GLU A 522 -16.56 14.20 -16.26
C GLU A 522 -15.99 15.51 -15.70
N ASP A 523 -15.69 15.57 -14.40
CA ASP A 523 -15.23 16.78 -13.73
C ASP A 523 -13.82 17.16 -14.20
N ILE A 524 -12.94 16.15 -14.38
CA ILE A 524 -11.60 16.34 -14.93
C ILE A 524 -11.64 16.77 -16.40
N ILE A 525 -12.51 16.16 -17.21
CA ILE A 525 -12.70 16.56 -18.62
C ILE A 525 -13.19 18.02 -18.72
N LYS A 526 -14.14 18.41 -17.86
CA LYS A 526 -14.66 19.79 -17.80
C LYS A 526 -13.63 20.81 -17.35
N ALA A 527 -12.66 20.40 -16.52
CA ALA A 527 -11.61 21.27 -16.00
C ALA A 527 -10.42 21.47 -16.96
N ALA A 528 -10.36 20.73 -18.07
CA ALA A 528 -9.25 20.78 -19.00
C ALA A 528 -9.20 22.09 -19.81
N ASP A 529 -7.97 22.58 -20.09
CA ASP A 529 -7.74 23.69 -21.03
C ASP A 529 -7.96 23.23 -22.48
N GLU A 530 -7.60 21.97 -22.78
CA GLU A 530 -7.76 21.36 -24.10
C GLU A 530 -8.17 19.88 -23.95
N ILE A 531 -9.11 19.44 -24.77
CA ILE A 531 -9.62 18.07 -24.79
C ILE A 531 -9.23 17.45 -26.13
N ILE A 532 -8.69 16.23 -26.08
CA ILE A 532 -8.38 15.40 -27.24
C ILE A 532 -9.22 14.12 -27.11
N ASP A 533 -10.21 13.95 -28.00
CA ASP A 533 -11.06 12.78 -28.02
C ASP A 533 -10.58 11.78 -29.09
N VAL A 534 -10.26 10.56 -28.66
CA VAL A 534 -9.73 9.48 -29.50
C VAL A 534 -10.83 8.46 -29.77
N GLY A 535 -11.16 8.28 -31.04
CA GLY A 535 -12.28 7.43 -31.42
C GLY A 535 -12.24 6.98 -32.89
N PRO A 536 -13.40 6.82 -33.52
CA PRO A 536 -14.76 6.92 -32.96
C PRO A 536 -15.14 5.75 -32.04
N LEU A 537 -14.54 4.56 -32.22
CA LEU A 537 -14.84 3.35 -31.49
C LEU A 537 -13.55 2.67 -31.01
N ALA A 538 -13.64 1.43 -30.53
CA ALA A 538 -12.51 0.65 -30.00
C ALA A 538 -11.74 -0.15 -31.07
N GLY A 539 -10.48 -0.48 -30.81
CA GLY A 539 -9.65 -1.37 -31.62
C GLY A 539 -9.45 -0.84 -33.04
N ARG A 540 -9.74 -1.67 -34.06
CA ARG A 540 -9.56 -1.28 -35.48
C ARG A 540 -10.49 -0.15 -35.94
N LEU A 541 -11.61 0.04 -35.27
CA LEU A 541 -12.55 1.12 -35.53
C LEU A 541 -12.22 2.42 -34.77
N GLY A 542 -11.23 2.38 -33.92
CA GLY A 542 -10.67 3.53 -33.21
C GLY A 542 -9.41 4.07 -33.87
N GLY A 543 -8.60 4.78 -33.09
CA GLY A 543 -7.28 5.25 -33.49
C GLY A 543 -7.26 6.55 -34.30
N GLU A 544 -8.35 7.30 -34.32
CA GLU A 544 -8.46 8.59 -34.97
C GLU A 544 -8.68 9.70 -33.92
N ILE A 545 -8.24 10.92 -34.21
CA ILE A 545 -8.61 12.09 -33.40
C ILE A 545 -9.97 12.57 -33.92
N VAL A 546 -11.01 12.33 -33.14
CA VAL A 546 -12.39 12.76 -33.54
C VAL A 546 -12.69 14.17 -33.07
N TYR A 547 -11.96 14.65 -32.06
CA TYR A 547 -12.05 16.03 -31.57
C TYR A 547 -10.74 16.51 -30.95
N GLN A 548 -10.40 17.77 -31.18
CA GLN A 548 -9.36 18.52 -30.45
C GLN A 548 -9.81 19.96 -30.27
N GLY A 549 -9.89 20.43 -29.04
CA GLY A 549 -10.29 21.81 -28.75
C GLY A 549 -10.71 22.04 -27.30
N THR A 550 -11.44 23.14 -27.06
CA THR A 550 -11.92 23.50 -25.73
C THR A 550 -13.25 22.81 -25.40
N LEU A 551 -13.60 22.75 -24.11
CA LEU A 551 -14.91 22.22 -23.69
C LEU A 551 -16.08 22.92 -24.42
N LYS A 552 -16.01 24.24 -24.63
CA LYS A 552 -17.08 25.01 -25.29
C LYS A 552 -17.33 24.54 -26.74
N ASP A 553 -16.26 24.21 -27.44
CA ASP A 553 -16.36 23.81 -28.84
C ASP A 553 -16.74 22.32 -28.98
N LEU A 554 -16.48 21.50 -27.95
CA LEU A 554 -16.86 20.08 -27.88
C LEU A 554 -18.37 19.89 -28.07
N LYS A 555 -19.20 20.85 -27.63
CA LYS A 555 -20.66 20.81 -27.82
C LYS A 555 -21.11 20.72 -29.28
N LYS A 556 -20.25 21.10 -30.23
CA LYS A 556 -20.54 21.07 -31.66
C LYS A 556 -20.01 19.81 -32.36
N ALA A 557 -19.26 19.00 -31.60
CA ALA A 557 -18.63 17.79 -32.13
C ALA A 557 -19.60 16.60 -32.06
N ASP A 558 -19.66 15.85 -33.12
CA ASP A 558 -20.45 14.60 -33.20
C ASP A 558 -19.59 13.46 -32.62
N THR A 559 -19.45 13.40 -31.29
CA THR A 559 -18.68 12.39 -30.62
C THR A 559 -19.45 11.80 -29.43
N LEU A 560 -19.18 10.53 -29.10
CA LEU A 560 -19.79 9.86 -27.94
C LEU A 560 -19.50 10.61 -26.65
N THR A 561 -18.30 11.16 -26.50
CA THR A 561 -17.91 11.95 -25.32
C THR A 561 -18.77 13.20 -25.20
N ALA A 562 -18.99 13.94 -26.30
CA ALA A 562 -19.85 15.12 -26.30
C ALA A 562 -21.31 14.77 -25.92
N ASP A 563 -21.87 13.70 -26.52
CA ASP A 563 -23.23 13.24 -26.24
C ASP A 563 -23.49 13.02 -24.75
N TYR A 564 -22.52 12.38 -24.04
CA TYR A 564 -22.66 12.13 -22.59
C TYR A 564 -22.41 13.37 -21.73
N ILE A 565 -21.42 14.20 -22.06
CA ILE A 565 -21.09 15.40 -21.27
C ILE A 565 -22.21 16.45 -21.34
N TYR A 566 -22.90 16.54 -22.48
CA TYR A 566 -24.00 17.48 -22.68
C TYR A 566 -25.39 16.88 -22.49
N GLY A 567 -25.48 15.63 -22.04
CA GLY A 567 -26.72 14.97 -21.65
C GLY A 567 -27.61 14.49 -22.82
N GLU A 568 -27.10 14.47 -24.07
CA GLU A 568 -27.80 13.89 -25.20
C GLU A 568 -27.94 12.37 -25.06
N LYS A 569 -26.95 11.74 -24.42
CA LYS A 569 -27.00 10.36 -23.92
C LYS A 569 -26.78 10.32 -22.44
N ASN A 570 -27.49 9.48 -21.72
CA ASN A 570 -27.33 9.29 -20.31
C ASN A 570 -27.47 7.81 -19.90
N ILE A 571 -27.03 7.46 -18.72
CA ILE A 571 -27.29 6.16 -18.11
C ILE A 571 -28.64 6.28 -17.39
N PRO A 572 -29.68 5.52 -17.82
CA PRO A 572 -31.03 5.70 -17.30
C PRO A 572 -31.14 5.25 -15.86
N VAL A 573 -31.82 6.04 -15.02
CA VAL A 573 -32.22 5.64 -13.69
C VAL A 573 -33.33 4.60 -13.79
N PRO A 574 -33.28 3.47 -13.04
CA PRO A 574 -34.36 2.48 -13.05
C PRO A 574 -35.70 3.10 -12.66
N ALA A 575 -36.76 2.84 -13.44
CA ALA A 575 -38.11 3.37 -13.17
C ALA A 575 -38.69 2.90 -11.81
N LYS A 576 -38.25 1.74 -11.33
CA LYS A 576 -38.61 1.19 -10.03
C LYS A 576 -37.41 0.52 -9.40
N ARG A 577 -37.16 0.79 -8.12
CA ARG A 577 -36.16 0.08 -7.33
C ARG A 577 -36.67 -1.31 -6.96
N ARG A 578 -35.78 -2.31 -7.09
CA ARG A 578 -36.07 -3.67 -6.60
C ARG A 578 -36.07 -3.62 -5.08
N LYS A 579 -36.96 -4.41 -4.47
CA LYS A 579 -37.05 -4.54 -3.01
C LYS A 579 -36.76 -5.98 -2.63
N SER A 580 -36.03 -6.16 -1.55
CA SER A 580 -35.77 -7.49 -0.97
C SER A 580 -36.16 -7.55 0.48
N ASN A 581 -36.79 -8.67 0.89
CA ASN A 581 -37.08 -8.97 2.30
C ASN A 581 -36.02 -9.89 2.92
N ARG A 582 -35.11 -10.44 2.09
CA ARG A 582 -33.99 -11.28 2.53
C ARG A 582 -32.72 -10.46 2.62
N TYR A 583 -31.94 -10.67 3.65
CA TYR A 583 -30.69 -9.92 3.85
C TYR A 583 -29.66 -10.72 4.65
N ILE A 584 -28.41 -10.41 4.45
CA ILE A 584 -27.30 -10.80 5.32
C ILE A 584 -27.04 -9.65 6.29
N LEU A 585 -26.95 -9.93 7.60
CA LEU A 585 -26.59 -8.98 8.64
C LEU A 585 -25.17 -9.28 9.12
N LEU A 586 -24.28 -8.33 8.92
CA LEU A 586 -22.94 -8.31 9.50
C LEU A 586 -22.95 -7.36 10.69
N SER A 587 -22.76 -7.88 11.91
CA SER A 587 -22.83 -7.09 13.14
C SER A 587 -21.47 -6.93 13.79
N GLY A 588 -21.23 -5.73 14.35
CA GLY A 588 -20.06 -5.43 15.16
C GLY A 588 -18.76 -5.40 14.39
N ALA A 589 -18.72 -4.83 13.20
CA ALA A 589 -17.51 -4.70 12.42
C ALA A 589 -16.57 -3.64 13.03
N THR A 590 -15.33 -4.05 13.42
CA THR A 590 -14.37 -3.21 14.18
C THR A 590 -12.97 -3.22 13.59
N GLU A 591 -12.74 -3.87 12.45
CA GLU A 591 -11.41 -3.92 11.82
C GLU A 591 -10.97 -2.55 11.31
N ASN A 592 -9.69 -2.23 11.47
CA ASN A 592 -9.06 -0.96 11.07
C ASN A 592 -9.79 0.26 11.68
N ASN A 593 -10.38 1.11 10.83
CA ASN A 593 -11.07 2.33 11.26
C ASN A 593 -12.58 2.14 11.52
N LEU A 594 -13.14 0.96 11.29
CA LEU A 594 -14.57 0.71 11.50
C LEU A 594 -14.98 0.84 12.97
N LYS A 595 -16.08 1.53 13.23
CA LYS A 595 -16.55 1.95 14.56
C LYS A 595 -17.69 1.06 15.10
N ASN A 596 -17.47 -0.26 15.13
CA ASN A 596 -18.45 -1.25 15.63
C ASN A 596 -19.80 -1.12 14.91
N ILE A 597 -19.76 -1.14 13.57
CA ILE A 597 -20.95 -0.94 12.75
C ILE A 597 -21.67 -2.23 12.44
N ASP A 598 -23.00 -2.11 12.35
CA ASP A 598 -23.92 -3.15 11.86
C ASP A 598 -24.39 -2.79 10.46
N VAL A 599 -24.32 -3.73 9.52
CA VAL A 599 -24.66 -3.47 8.11
C VAL A 599 -25.55 -4.59 7.58
N LYS A 600 -26.64 -4.18 6.89
CA LYS A 600 -27.54 -5.11 6.19
C LYS A 600 -27.24 -5.12 4.71
N ILE A 601 -27.10 -6.29 4.13
CA ILE A 601 -26.86 -6.50 2.71
C ILE A 601 -28.11 -7.21 2.14
N PRO A 602 -29.01 -6.50 1.46
CA PRO A 602 -30.19 -7.10 0.83
C PRO A 602 -29.79 -8.07 -0.29
N LEU A 603 -30.50 -9.20 -0.42
CA LEU A 603 -30.21 -10.24 -1.40
C LEU A 603 -31.09 -10.12 -2.66
N GLY A 604 -30.55 -10.53 -3.83
CA GLY A 604 -31.26 -10.53 -5.11
C GLY A 604 -31.46 -9.15 -5.72
N ILE A 605 -30.73 -8.15 -5.28
CA ILE A 605 -30.76 -6.77 -5.77
C ILE A 605 -29.33 -6.22 -5.95
N MET A 606 -29.20 -5.02 -6.49
CA MET A 606 -27.93 -4.30 -6.60
C MET A 606 -27.76 -3.35 -5.43
N THR A 607 -26.73 -3.58 -4.61
CA THR A 607 -26.32 -2.69 -3.52
C THR A 607 -25.01 -2.01 -3.84
N ALA A 608 -24.94 -0.68 -3.73
CA ALA A 608 -23.72 0.09 -3.84
C ALA A 608 -23.16 0.45 -2.45
N VAL A 609 -21.88 0.17 -2.23
CA VAL A 609 -21.14 0.61 -1.03
C VAL A 609 -20.34 1.84 -1.40
N THR A 610 -20.67 2.98 -0.79
CA THR A 610 -20.18 4.30 -1.14
C THR A 610 -19.50 4.97 0.04
N GLY A 611 -18.97 6.19 -0.18
CA GLY A 611 -18.34 7.03 0.83
C GLY A 611 -16.97 7.53 0.39
N VAL A 612 -16.43 8.49 1.11
CA VAL A 612 -15.15 9.14 0.79
C VAL A 612 -13.97 8.16 0.83
N SER A 613 -12.84 8.54 0.23
CA SER A 613 -11.62 7.74 0.25
C SER A 613 -11.14 7.52 1.70
N GLY A 614 -10.81 6.26 2.04
CA GLY A 614 -10.41 5.90 3.41
C GLY A 614 -11.54 5.76 4.44
N SER A 615 -12.84 5.84 4.05
CA SER A 615 -13.99 5.69 4.97
C SER A 615 -14.20 4.27 5.51
N GLY A 616 -13.51 3.24 4.97
CA GLY A 616 -13.60 1.87 5.46
C GLY A 616 -14.31 0.87 4.53
N LYS A 617 -14.73 1.27 3.32
CA LYS A 617 -15.44 0.42 2.33
C LYS A 617 -14.72 -0.90 2.06
N SER A 618 -13.46 -0.84 1.67
CA SER A 618 -12.66 -2.04 1.39
C SER A 618 -12.43 -2.89 2.64
N THR A 619 -12.34 -2.28 3.82
CA THR A 619 -12.25 -2.99 5.09
C THR A 619 -13.54 -3.77 5.35
N LEU A 620 -14.69 -3.14 5.22
CA LEU A 620 -16.01 -3.77 5.45
C LEU A 620 -16.21 -4.95 4.49
N ILE A 621 -15.96 -4.74 3.20
CA ILE A 621 -16.31 -5.72 2.17
C ILE A 621 -15.18 -6.74 1.95
N LYS A 622 -13.99 -6.27 1.59
CA LYS A 622 -12.87 -7.14 1.19
C LYS A 622 -12.19 -7.83 2.37
N THR A 623 -12.11 -7.15 3.52
CA THR A 623 -11.39 -7.69 4.68
C THR A 623 -12.31 -8.46 5.63
N ILE A 624 -13.60 -8.10 5.72
CA ILE A 624 -14.55 -8.74 6.65
C ILE A 624 -15.58 -9.59 5.91
N LEU A 625 -16.49 -8.98 5.12
CA LEU A 625 -17.66 -9.67 4.57
C LEU A 625 -17.31 -10.85 3.66
N VAL A 626 -16.47 -10.61 2.64
CA VAL A 626 -16.11 -11.66 1.67
C VAL A 626 -15.37 -12.84 2.33
N PRO A 627 -14.34 -12.62 3.17
CA PRO A 627 -13.69 -13.71 3.87
C PRO A 627 -14.60 -14.40 4.89
N ALA A 628 -15.52 -13.67 5.55
CA ALA A 628 -16.48 -14.25 6.50
C ALA A 628 -17.43 -15.21 5.78
N LEU A 629 -17.97 -14.80 4.62
CA LEU A 629 -18.85 -15.65 3.82
C LEU A 629 -18.11 -16.84 3.23
N LYS A 630 -16.89 -16.67 2.69
CA LYS A 630 -16.06 -17.78 2.23
C LYS A 630 -15.83 -18.81 3.32
N LYS A 631 -15.53 -18.37 4.54
CA LYS A 631 -15.37 -19.27 5.69
C LYS A 631 -16.67 -19.96 6.06
N TYR A 632 -17.80 -19.27 5.98
CA TYR A 632 -19.11 -19.88 6.22
C TYR A 632 -19.38 -21.04 5.26
N TYR A 633 -18.97 -20.92 3.98
CA TYR A 633 -19.09 -21.98 2.97
C TYR A 633 -17.88 -22.95 2.94
N GLY A 634 -16.97 -22.91 3.93
CA GLY A 634 -15.89 -23.89 4.09
C GLY A 634 -14.57 -23.55 3.41
N ASP A 635 -14.40 -22.36 2.82
CA ASP A 635 -13.13 -21.86 2.32
C ASP A 635 -12.42 -21.01 3.39
N TYR A 636 -11.36 -21.56 3.97
CA TYR A 636 -10.57 -20.94 5.04
C TYR A 636 -9.25 -20.31 4.53
N SER A 637 -9.16 -20.03 3.25
CA SER A 637 -7.90 -19.53 2.63
C SER A 637 -7.55 -18.10 3.04
N ASP A 638 -8.54 -17.27 3.33
CA ASP A 638 -8.35 -15.84 3.58
C ASP A 638 -8.47 -15.47 5.07
N ARG A 639 -7.64 -14.51 5.51
CA ARG A 639 -7.79 -13.87 6.82
C ARG A 639 -9.09 -13.07 6.87
N THR A 640 -9.84 -13.16 7.96
CA THR A 640 -11.03 -12.35 8.21
C THR A 640 -10.73 -11.27 9.22
N GLY A 641 -11.14 -10.03 8.93
CA GLY A 641 -11.09 -8.92 9.89
C GLY A 641 -12.07 -9.12 11.06
N SER A 642 -11.97 -8.25 12.05
CA SER A 642 -12.72 -8.35 13.32
C SER A 642 -14.18 -7.93 13.15
N PHE A 643 -15.10 -8.81 13.54
CA PHE A 643 -16.54 -8.56 13.60
C PHE A 643 -17.17 -9.50 14.64
N ASN A 644 -18.39 -9.22 15.10
CA ASN A 644 -19.04 -10.02 16.12
C ASN A 644 -19.79 -11.22 15.51
N ARG A 645 -20.69 -10.98 14.56
CA ARG A 645 -21.59 -12.02 14.05
C ARG A 645 -21.99 -11.79 12.60
N LEU A 646 -22.14 -12.90 11.88
CA LEU A 646 -22.81 -12.99 10.58
C LEU A 646 -24.13 -13.73 10.77
N SER A 647 -25.25 -13.15 10.33
CA SER A 647 -26.59 -13.70 10.52
C SER A 647 -27.55 -13.28 9.39
N GLY A 648 -28.82 -13.61 9.50
CA GLY A 648 -29.81 -13.37 8.46
C GLY A 648 -29.92 -14.55 7.49
N ASP A 649 -30.28 -14.28 6.26
CA ASP A 649 -30.58 -15.30 5.23
C ASP A 649 -29.30 -15.80 4.50
N VAL A 650 -28.23 -16.08 5.25
CA VAL A 650 -26.93 -16.49 4.69
C VAL A 650 -27.06 -17.77 3.85
N ASP A 651 -27.93 -18.70 4.27
CA ASP A 651 -28.20 -19.96 3.56
C ASP A 651 -28.96 -19.79 2.24
N SER A 652 -29.48 -18.57 1.96
CA SER A 652 -30.14 -18.25 0.68
C SER A 652 -29.18 -18.07 -0.50
N ILE A 653 -27.89 -17.99 -0.25
CA ILE A 653 -26.85 -17.97 -1.26
C ILE A 653 -25.90 -19.14 -1.03
N HIS A 654 -25.23 -19.62 -2.09
CA HIS A 654 -24.38 -20.82 -2.04
C HIS A 654 -22.89 -20.49 -2.25
N GLY A 655 -22.57 -19.22 -2.47
CA GLY A 655 -21.18 -18.78 -2.66
C GLY A 655 -21.04 -17.27 -2.70
N VAL A 656 -19.77 -16.83 -2.62
CA VAL A 656 -19.39 -15.44 -2.80
C VAL A 656 -18.23 -15.36 -3.77
N GLU A 657 -18.36 -14.51 -4.77
CA GLU A 657 -17.34 -14.26 -5.79
C GLU A 657 -16.88 -12.81 -5.71
N PHE A 658 -15.58 -12.63 -5.47
CA PHE A 658 -14.97 -11.30 -5.42
C PHE A 658 -14.27 -11.01 -6.76
N ILE A 659 -14.80 -10.04 -7.51
CA ILE A 659 -14.33 -9.66 -8.83
C ILE A 659 -13.54 -8.36 -8.72
N ASP A 660 -12.23 -8.49 -8.66
CA ASP A 660 -11.26 -7.41 -8.57
C ASP A 660 -10.55 -7.14 -9.91
N GLN A 661 -9.73 -6.09 -9.94
CA GLN A 661 -8.95 -5.66 -11.09
C GLN A 661 -7.66 -6.48 -11.31
N ASN A 662 -7.38 -7.49 -10.48
CA ASN A 662 -6.22 -8.35 -10.66
C ASN A 662 -6.28 -9.11 -11.98
N PRO A 663 -5.14 -9.36 -12.65
CA PRO A 663 -5.09 -10.16 -13.87
C PRO A 663 -5.78 -11.51 -13.74
N ILE A 664 -6.41 -11.98 -14.81
CA ILE A 664 -7.13 -13.27 -14.88
C ILE A 664 -6.22 -14.51 -14.74
N GLY A 665 -4.91 -14.30 -14.63
CA GLY A 665 -3.92 -15.34 -14.36
C GLY A 665 -2.52 -14.78 -14.20
N LYS A 666 -1.68 -15.49 -13.47
CA LYS A 666 -0.29 -15.08 -13.17
C LYS A 666 0.69 -15.35 -14.30
N SER A 667 0.32 -16.17 -15.27
CA SER A 667 1.17 -16.57 -16.39
C SER A 667 0.92 -15.68 -17.60
N SER A 668 1.97 -15.31 -18.32
CA SER A 668 1.92 -14.64 -19.65
C SER A 668 1.12 -15.42 -20.69
N ARG A 669 0.90 -16.72 -20.47
CA ARG A 669 0.08 -17.62 -21.30
C ARG A 669 -1.41 -17.59 -20.95
N SER A 670 -1.80 -16.92 -19.88
CA SER A 670 -3.22 -16.72 -19.57
C SER A 670 -3.81 -15.69 -20.53
N ASN A 671 -4.97 -15.98 -21.08
CA ASN A 671 -5.67 -15.10 -22.03
C ASN A 671 -7.20 -15.26 -21.94
N PRO A 672 -7.99 -14.34 -22.49
CA PRO A 672 -9.45 -14.37 -22.40
C PRO A 672 -10.09 -15.65 -22.93
N VAL A 673 -9.63 -16.15 -24.07
CA VAL A 673 -10.24 -17.34 -24.70
C VAL A 673 -10.04 -18.61 -23.89
N THR A 674 -8.91 -18.73 -23.18
CA THR A 674 -8.64 -19.86 -22.28
C THR A 674 -9.46 -19.74 -20.99
N TYR A 675 -9.60 -18.53 -20.48
CA TYR A 675 -10.35 -18.28 -19.25
C TYR A 675 -11.83 -18.63 -19.42
N LEU A 676 -12.43 -18.27 -20.56
CA LEU A 676 -13.82 -18.64 -20.89
C LEU A 676 -13.97 -20.10 -21.33
N LYS A 677 -12.91 -20.89 -21.37
CA LYS A 677 -12.90 -22.28 -21.85
C LYS A 677 -13.39 -22.44 -23.29
N ALA A 678 -13.33 -21.39 -24.10
CA ALA A 678 -13.64 -21.46 -25.54
C ALA A 678 -12.48 -22.08 -26.31
N TRP A 679 -11.25 -21.94 -25.84
CA TRP A 679 -10.05 -22.54 -26.44
C TRP A 679 -10.12 -24.05 -26.56
N ASP A 680 -10.77 -24.73 -25.63
CA ASP A 680 -10.92 -26.18 -25.63
C ASP A 680 -11.74 -26.66 -26.81
N ASP A 681 -12.80 -25.93 -27.17
CA ASP A 681 -13.64 -26.24 -28.32
C ASP A 681 -12.93 -25.91 -29.66
N ILE A 682 -12.16 -24.81 -29.70
CA ILE A 682 -11.34 -24.44 -30.85
C ILE A 682 -10.30 -25.54 -31.11
N ARG A 683 -9.59 -26.00 -30.11
CA ARG A 683 -8.59 -27.09 -30.24
C ARG A 683 -9.19 -28.39 -30.76
N LYS A 684 -10.42 -28.73 -30.38
CA LYS A 684 -11.15 -29.90 -30.89
C LYS A 684 -11.41 -29.78 -32.39
N ILE A 685 -11.87 -28.60 -32.85
CA ILE A 685 -12.10 -28.35 -34.26
C ILE A 685 -10.83 -28.60 -35.09
N PHE A 686 -9.69 -28.04 -34.64
CA PHE A 686 -8.43 -28.23 -35.36
C PHE A 686 -7.93 -29.68 -35.32
N ALA A 687 -8.14 -30.40 -34.22
CA ALA A 687 -7.78 -31.82 -34.14
C ALA A 687 -8.65 -32.72 -35.02
N ASP A 688 -9.86 -32.30 -35.36
CA ASP A 688 -10.76 -33.04 -36.23
C ASP A 688 -10.47 -32.85 -37.71
N GLU A 689 -9.60 -31.92 -38.09
CA GLU A 689 -9.19 -31.66 -39.46
C GLU A 689 -8.45 -32.88 -40.09
N LYS A 690 -8.57 -33.03 -41.39
CA LYS A 690 -7.98 -34.19 -42.12
C LYS A 690 -6.47 -34.27 -41.92
N LEU A 691 -5.76 -33.15 -42.05
CA LEU A 691 -4.30 -33.10 -41.86
C LEU A 691 -3.91 -33.45 -40.45
N SER A 692 -4.65 -33.02 -39.43
CA SER A 692 -4.45 -33.38 -38.04
C SER A 692 -4.57 -34.89 -37.79
N LYS A 693 -5.61 -35.49 -38.39
CA LYS A 693 -5.81 -36.97 -38.28
C LYS A 693 -4.71 -37.76 -38.96
N GLN A 694 -4.20 -37.27 -40.10
CA GLN A 694 -3.07 -37.87 -40.80
C GLN A 694 -1.77 -37.81 -40.00
N ASN A 695 -1.51 -36.67 -39.33
CA ASN A 695 -0.29 -36.47 -38.52
C ASN A 695 -0.44 -36.98 -37.08
N GLY A 696 -1.60 -37.55 -36.72
CA GLY A 696 -1.86 -38.02 -35.35
C GLY A 696 -1.97 -36.91 -34.31
N PHE A 697 -2.29 -35.68 -34.74
CA PHE A 697 -2.42 -34.55 -33.81
C PHE A 697 -3.71 -34.66 -33.00
N LYS A 698 -3.55 -34.50 -31.67
CA LYS A 698 -4.65 -34.46 -30.69
C LYS A 698 -4.91 -33.03 -30.26
N PRO A 699 -6.02 -32.71 -29.60
CA PRO A 699 -6.30 -31.34 -29.10
C PRO A 699 -5.15 -30.76 -28.27
N ALA A 700 -4.32 -31.55 -27.60
CA ALA A 700 -3.16 -31.11 -26.86
C ALA A 700 -2.06 -30.47 -27.73
N HIS A 701 -1.91 -30.90 -29.00
CA HIS A 701 -0.93 -30.30 -29.92
C HIS A 701 -1.29 -28.85 -30.34
N PHE A 702 -2.56 -28.47 -30.23
CA PHE A 702 -3.04 -27.11 -30.47
C PHE A 702 -3.10 -26.26 -29.19
N SER A 703 -2.35 -26.69 -28.15
CA SER A 703 -2.21 -25.95 -26.90
C SER A 703 -0.84 -25.32 -26.79
N PHE A 704 -0.77 -24.04 -26.51
CA PHE A 704 0.48 -23.33 -26.20
C PHE A 704 0.93 -23.55 -24.74
N ASN A 705 0.13 -24.22 -23.91
CA ASN A 705 0.43 -24.46 -22.48
C ASN A 705 1.14 -25.79 -22.22
N VAL A 706 0.94 -26.80 -23.06
CA VAL A 706 1.49 -28.15 -22.87
C VAL A 706 2.49 -28.49 -23.96
N PRO A 707 3.48 -29.36 -23.68
CA PRO A 707 4.40 -29.85 -24.71
C PRO A 707 3.69 -30.61 -25.84
N GLY A 708 4.27 -30.62 -27.02
CA GLY A 708 3.78 -31.34 -28.18
C GLY A 708 3.72 -30.45 -29.43
N GLY A 709 2.87 -29.46 -29.44
CA GLY A 709 2.72 -28.55 -30.60
C GLY A 709 3.19 -27.13 -30.37
N ARG A 710 3.51 -26.75 -29.16
CA ARG A 710 4.03 -25.41 -28.82
C ARG A 710 5.50 -25.27 -29.26
N CYS A 711 5.95 -24.05 -29.50
CA CYS A 711 7.36 -23.73 -29.64
C CYS A 711 8.10 -24.08 -28.32
N GLU A 712 9.17 -24.88 -28.40
CA GLU A 712 9.89 -25.30 -27.20
C GLU A 712 10.89 -24.24 -26.70
N GLU A 713 11.31 -23.31 -27.53
CA GLU A 713 12.21 -22.22 -27.14
C GLU A 713 11.51 -21.20 -26.24
N CYS A 714 10.38 -20.64 -26.68
CA CYS A 714 9.59 -19.71 -25.89
C CYS A 714 8.52 -20.41 -25.01
N LEU A 715 8.47 -21.74 -25.00
CA LEU A 715 7.49 -22.55 -24.27
C LEU A 715 6.03 -22.14 -24.53
N GLY A 716 5.76 -21.65 -25.75
CA GLY A 716 4.43 -21.20 -26.19
C GLY A 716 4.05 -19.77 -25.81
N GLU A 717 4.99 -18.98 -25.27
CA GLU A 717 4.74 -17.57 -24.96
C GLU A 717 4.80 -16.64 -26.16
N GLY A 718 5.55 -17.03 -27.21
CA GLY A 718 5.82 -16.20 -28.39
C GLY A 718 6.90 -15.14 -28.16
N ILE A 719 7.25 -14.88 -26.92
CA ILE A 719 8.24 -13.91 -26.47
C ILE A 719 9.21 -14.56 -25.49
N ILE A 720 10.42 -14.02 -25.40
CA ILE A 720 11.44 -14.40 -24.43
C ILE A 720 11.62 -13.22 -23.47
N LYS A 721 11.41 -13.49 -22.19
CA LYS A 721 11.61 -12.52 -21.13
C LYS A 721 13.07 -12.51 -20.71
N VAL A 722 13.72 -11.36 -20.78
CA VAL A 722 15.06 -11.11 -20.24
C VAL A 722 14.93 -10.31 -18.95
N GLU A 723 15.18 -10.95 -17.82
CA GLU A 723 15.11 -10.30 -16.51
C GLU A 723 16.33 -9.41 -16.30
N MET A 724 16.09 -8.14 -15.96
CA MET A 724 17.11 -7.15 -15.69
C MET A 724 17.16 -6.85 -14.18
N GLN A 725 18.35 -6.99 -13.56
CA GLN A 725 18.48 -6.82 -12.09
C GLN A 725 18.14 -5.42 -11.57
N PHE A 726 18.26 -4.38 -12.39
CA PHE A 726 18.11 -2.98 -11.98
C PHE A 726 17.18 -2.16 -12.88
N MET A 727 16.52 -2.78 -13.84
CA MET A 727 15.66 -2.13 -14.83
C MET A 727 14.40 -2.97 -15.09
N ALA A 728 13.44 -2.41 -15.81
CA ALA A 728 12.28 -3.17 -16.27
C ALA A 728 12.71 -4.32 -17.18
N ASP A 729 12.03 -5.46 -17.04
CA ASP A 729 12.28 -6.63 -17.87
C ASP A 729 12.09 -6.32 -19.36
N VAL A 730 12.96 -6.87 -20.20
CA VAL A 730 12.88 -6.72 -21.65
C VAL A 730 12.20 -7.96 -22.25
N TYR A 731 11.22 -7.72 -23.11
CA TYR A 731 10.50 -8.78 -23.83
C TYR A 731 10.91 -8.76 -25.28
N LEU A 732 11.54 -9.84 -25.74
CA LEU A 732 11.98 -10.03 -27.10
C LEU A 732 11.07 -11.02 -27.83
N GLU A 733 10.77 -10.76 -29.09
CA GLU A 733 10.07 -11.74 -29.92
C GLU A 733 10.93 -13.01 -30.05
N CYS A 734 10.32 -14.20 -29.95
CA CYS A 734 11.02 -15.46 -30.11
C CYS A 734 11.48 -15.64 -31.54
N GLU A 735 12.79 -15.72 -31.78
CA GLU A 735 13.38 -15.84 -33.11
C GLU A 735 12.94 -17.11 -33.83
N HIS A 736 12.72 -18.20 -33.10
CA HIS A 736 12.35 -19.50 -33.69
C HIS A 736 10.92 -19.48 -34.24
N CYS A 737 9.93 -19.14 -33.43
CA CYS A 737 8.53 -19.15 -33.86
C CYS A 737 8.04 -17.78 -34.38
N LYS A 738 8.86 -16.74 -34.32
CA LYS A 738 8.49 -15.39 -34.77
C LYS A 738 7.15 -14.94 -34.18
N GLY A 739 7.02 -15.03 -32.87
CA GLY A 739 5.81 -14.68 -32.14
C GLY A 739 4.64 -15.68 -32.24
N LYS A 740 4.69 -16.65 -33.15
CA LYS A 740 3.54 -17.52 -33.47
C LYS A 740 3.21 -18.59 -32.42
N ARG A 741 4.03 -18.78 -31.40
CA ARG A 741 3.79 -19.67 -30.24
C ARG A 741 3.80 -21.18 -30.54
N PHE A 742 3.58 -21.63 -31.77
CA PHE A 742 3.45 -23.03 -32.19
C PHE A 742 4.61 -23.45 -33.09
N LYS A 743 4.78 -24.77 -33.25
CA LYS A 743 5.66 -25.37 -34.25
C LYS A 743 5.05 -25.18 -35.63
N ASP A 744 5.88 -25.11 -36.66
CA ASP A 744 5.44 -24.90 -38.04
C ASP A 744 4.51 -26.01 -38.54
N GLU A 745 4.78 -27.27 -38.18
CA GLU A 745 3.93 -28.42 -38.52
C GLU A 745 2.48 -28.27 -38.01
N VAL A 746 2.28 -27.65 -36.86
CA VAL A 746 0.96 -27.39 -36.28
C VAL A 746 0.27 -26.22 -37.01
N LEU A 747 1.05 -25.25 -37.46
CA LEU A 747 0.56 -24.09 -38.21
C LEU A 747 0.13 -24.42 -39.64
N GLU A 748 0.58 -25.59 -40.21
CA GLU A 748 0.11 -26.07 -41.50
C GLU A 748 -1.36 -26.51 -41.49
N VAL A 749 -1.87 -26.90 -40.31
CA VAL A 749 -3.29 -27.25 -40.14
C VAL A 749 -4.15 -26.03 -40.24
N LYS A 750 -5.09 -26.02 -41.17
CA LYS A 750 -6.01 -24.89 -41.41
C LYS A 750 -7.46 -25.31 -41.27
N TYR A 751 -8.23 -24.50 -40.56
CA TYR A 751 -9.68 -24.56 -40.50
C TYR A 751 -10.30 -23.36 -41.24
N LYS A 752 -11.15 -23.59 -42.25
CA LYS A 752 -11.68 -22.52 -43.10
C LYS A 752 -10.58 -21.56 -43.62
N GLY A 753 -9.41 -22.11 -43.95
CA GLY A 753 -8.29 -21.37 -44.53
C GLY A 753 -7.33 -20.69 -43.55
N LEU A 754 -7.63 -20.67 -42.25
CA LEU A 754 -6.85 -20.06 -41.20
C LEU A 754 -6.21 -21.09 -40.27
N ASN A 755 -4.97 -20.83 -39.79
CA ASN A 755 -4.29 -21.68 -38.84
C ASN A 755 -4.65 -21.30 -37.40
N ILE A 756 -4.17 -22.07 -36.43
CA ILE A 756 -4.49 -21.89 -35.01
C ILE A 756 -3.97 -20.55 -34.46
N TYR A 757 -2.84 -20.02 -34.96
CA TYR A 757 -2.30 -18.73 -34.57
C TYR A 757 -3.14 -17.58 -35.13
N ASP A 758 -3.61 -17.68 -36.41
CA ASP A 758 -4.49 -16.69 -37.01
C ASP A 758 -5.76 -16.51 -36.17
N ILE A 759 -6.29 -17.60 -35.60
CA ILE A 759 -7.45 -17.55 -34.71
C ILE A 759 -7.13 -16.79 -33.40
N LEU A 760 -5.93 -16.99 -32.82
CA LEU A 760 -5.52 -16.23 -31.61
C LEU A 760 -5.38 -14.72 -31.87
N GLU A 761 -5.02 -14.35 -33.10
CA GLU A 761 -4.85 -12.94 -33.49
C GLU A 761 -6.18 -12.25 -33.84
N MET A 762 -7.25 -13.01 -33.97
CA MET A 762 -8.60 -12.44 -34.21
C MET A 762 -9.06 -11.67 -32.97
N THR A 763 -9.77 -10.58 -33.23
CA THR A 763 -10.59 -9.96 -32.20
C THR A 763 -11.78 -10.85 -31.84
N VAL A 764 -12.38 -10.65 -30.69
CA VAL A 764 -13.57 -11.40 -30.26
C VAL A 764 -14.71 -11.23 -31.31
N ASN A 765 -14.91 -9.99 -31.80
CA ASN A 765 -15.93 -9.71 -32.86
C ASN A 765 -15.66 -10.53 -34.13
N GLN A 766 -14.41 -10.55 -34.62
CA GLN A 766 -14.04 -11.32 -35.80
C GLN A 766 -14.21 -12.83 -35.57
N ALA A 767 -13.86 -13.32 -34.41
CA ALA A 767 -14.00 -14.73 -34.08
C ALA A 767 -15.48 -15.14 -33.99
N VAL A 768 -16.35 -14.32 -33.42
CA VAL A 768 -17.79 -14.58 -33.39
C VAL A 768 -18.35 -14.62 -34.81
N GLU A 769 -17.99 -13.67 -35.68
CA GLU A 769 -18.40 -13.65 -37.09
C GLU A 769 -17.90 -14.90 -37.83
N PHE A 770 -16.63 -15.27 -37.67
CA PHE A 770 -15.99 -16.42 -38.28
C PHE A 770 -16.66 -17.75 -37.91
N PHE A 771 -16.94 -17.96 -36.62
CA PHE A 771 -17.58 -19.20 -36.16
C PHE A 771 -19.08 -19.21 -36.32
N SER A 772 -19.77 -18.05 -36.46
CA SER A 772 -21.22 -17.97 -36.68
C SER A 772 -21.67 -18.55 -38.02
N SER A 773 -20.77 -18.62 -38.99
CA SER A 773 -21.06 -19.25 -40.31
C SER A 773 -21.16 -20.79 -40.23
N GLY A 774 -20.81 -21.40 -39.08
CA GLY A 774 -20.78 -22.83 -38.90
C GLY A 774 -22.04 -23.39 -38.25
N THR A 775 -22.25 -24.71 -38.42
CA THR A 775 -23.45 -25.41 -37.92
C THR A 775 -23.12 -26.43 -36.86
N SER A 776 -21.82 -26.67 -36.57
CA SER A 776 -21.38 -27.67 -35.58
C SER A 776 -21.70 -27.25 -34.15
N HIS A 777 -21.85 -28.21 -33.24
CA HIS A 777 -22.06 -27.96 -31.81
C HIS A 777 -20.89 -27.17 -31.23
N SER A 778 -19.66 -27.51 -31.59
CA SER A 778 -18.46 -26.81 -31.11
C SER A 778 -18.42 -25.34 -31.52
N GLU A 779 -18.77 -25.02 -32.78
CA GLU A 779 -18.85 -23.63 -33.26
C GLU A 779 -19.91 -22.82 -32.50
N ARG A 780 -21.10 -23.40 -32.30
CA ARG A 780 -22.15 -22.76 -31.49
C ARG A 780 -21.73 -22.51 -30.05
N SER A 781 -21.01 -23.47 -29.43
CA SER A 781 -20.47 -23.30 -28.10
C SER A 781 -19.42 -22.18 -28.01
N ILE A 782 -18.53 -22.08 -29.02
CA ILE A 782 -17.53 -21.00 -29.10
C ILE A 782 -18.25 -19.65 -29.22
N VAL A 783 -19.21 -19.53 -30.13
CA VAL A 783 -19.98 -18.30 -30.36
C VAL A 783 -20.70 -17.88 -29.07
N SER A 784 -21.40 -18.80 -28.39
CA SER A 784 -22.12 -18.52 -27.12
C SER A 784 -21.19 -17.99 -26.05
N LYS A 785 -19.99 -18.58 -25.88
CA LYS A 785 -19.00 -18.15 -24.89
C LYS A 785 -18.38 -16.79 -25.24
N LEU A 786 -18.00 -16.60 -26.52
CA LEU A 786 -17.37 -15.35 -26.97
C LEU A 786 -18.36 -14.18 -27.01
N GLN A 787 -19.65 -14.46 -27.26
CA GLN A 787 -20.69 -13.44 -27.21
C GLN A 787 -20.73 -12.73 -25.86
N LYS A 788 -20.44 -13.45 -24.77
CA LYS A 788 -20.39 -12.85 -23.41
C LYS A 788 -19.28 -11.80 -23.26
N LEU A 789 -18.18 -11.93 -24.01
CA LEU A 789 -17.17 -10.87 -24.07
C LEU A 789 -17.67 -9.63 -24.82
N ILE A 790 -18.47 -9.82 -25.86
CA ILE A 790 -19.10 -8.71 -26.61
C ILE A 790 -20.12 -8.01 -25.72
N ASP A 791 -20.95 -8.78 -24.99
CA ASP A 791 -21.99 -8.27 -24.08
C ASP A 791 -21.38 -7.35 -23.00
N VAL A 792 -20.18 -7.66 -22.50
CA VAL A 792 -19.44 -6.81 -21.53
C VAL A 792 -18.57 -5.73 -22.20
N GLY A 793 -18.70 -5.51 -23.53
CA GLY A 793 -17.95 -4.45 -24.23
C GLY A 793 -16.49 -4.80 -24.59
N LEU A 794 -16.11 -6.09 -24.60
CA LEU A 794 -14.74 -6.54 -24.90
C LEU A 794 -14.60 -7.17 -26.31
N GLY A 795 -15.46 -6.79 -27.25
CA GLY A 795 -15.42 -7.31 -28.62
C GLY A 795 -14.14 -6.98 -29.40
N TYR A 796 -13.40 -5.97 -28.98
CA TYR A 796 -12.18 -5.49 -29.63
C TYR A 796 -10.90 -6.22 -29.22
N ILE A 797 -10.86 -6.91 -28.08
CA ILE A 797 -9.65 -7.60 -27.59
C ILE A 797 -9.35 -8.83 -28.46
N LYS A 798 -8.06 -9.17 -28.60
CA LYS A 798 -7.66 -10.38 -29.31
C LYS A 798 -7.87 -11.62 -28.44
N LEU A 799 -8.25 -12.75 -29.04
CA LEU A 799 -8.45 -14.01 -28.33
C LEU A 799 -7.19 -14.45 -27.58
N GLY A 800 -6.03 -14.29 -28.19
CA GLY A 800 -4.72 -14.66 -27.64
C GLY A 800 -4.02 -13.56 -26.84
N GLN A 801 -4.67 -12.43 -26.56
CA GLN A 801 -4.08 -11.33 -25.80
C GLN A 801 -3.67 -11.80 -24.41
N ALA A 802 -2.41 -11.58 -24.02
CA ALA A 802 -1.91 -11.99 -22.70
C ALA A 802 -2.65 -11.23 -21.60
N SER A 803 -3.00 -11.91 -20.52
CA SER A 803 -3.72 -11.29 -19.39
C SER A 803 -2.93 -10.16 -18.72
N SER A 804 -1.60 -10.18 -18.78
CA SER A 804 -0.74 -9.12 -18.27
C SER A 804 -0.79 -7.80 -19.06
N THR A 805 -1.34 -7.84 -20.29
CA THR A 805 -1.52 -6.67 -21.17
C THR A 805 -2.93 -6.10 -21.11
N LEU A 806 -3.83 -6.76 -20.41
CA LEU A 806 -5.18 -6.24 -20.15
C LEU A 806 -5.14 -5.20 -19.04
N SER A 807 -5.94 -4.15 -19.20
CA SER A 807 -6.18 -3.20 -18.10
C SER A 807 -6.92 -3.89 -16.94
N GLY A 808 -6.90 -3.26 -15.74
CA GLY A 808 -7.63 -3.78 -14.59
C GLY A 808 -9.13 -3.95 -14.88
N GLY A 809 -9.75 -2.97 -15.49
CA GLY A 809 -11.16 -3.02 -15.90
C GLY A 809 -11.47 -4.06 -16.98
N GLU A 810 -10.56 -4.26 -17.96
CA GLU A 810 -10.71 -5.33 -18.95
C GLU A 810 -10.64 -6.71 -18.29
N SER A 811 -9.68 -6.93 -17.38
CA SER A 811 -9.54 -8.17 -16.61
C SER A 811 -10.81 -8.48 -15.81
N GLN A 812 -11.39 -7.48 -15.18
CA GLN A 812 -12.62 -7.59 -14.40
C GLN A 812 -13.82 -7.96 -15.28
N ARG A 813 -13.95 -7.32 -16.45
CA ARG A 813 -15.02 -7.64 -17.42
C ARG A 813 -14.87 -9.04 -18.00
N VAL A 814 -13.65 -9.55 -18.22
CA VAL A 814 -13.45 -10.96 -18.61
C VAL A 814 -13.94 -11.92 -17.53
N LYS A 815 -13.68 -11.62 -16.22
CA LYS A 815 -14.22 -12.41 -15.11
C LYS A 815 -15.76 -12.38 -15.11
N LEU A 816 -16.36 -11.20 -15.30
CA LEU A 816 -17.80 -11.04 -15.39
C LEU A 816 -18.37 -11.86 -16.56
N ALA A 817 -17.78 -11.80 -17.76
CA ALA A 817 -18.20 -12.59 -18.92
C ALA A 817 -18.15 -14.10 -18.65
N TYR A 818 -17.16 -14.58 -17.91
CA TYR A 818 -17.09 -15.99 -17.49
C TYR A 818 -18.30 -16.40 -16.64
N HIS A 819 -18.65 -15.62 -15.62
CA HIS A 819 -19.81 -15.93 -14.79
C HIS A 819 -21.12 -15.83 -15.56
N LEU A 820 -21.26 -14.87 -16.47
CA LEU A 820 -22.39 -14.78 -17.40
C LEU A 820 -22.48 -15.95 -18.37
N SER A 821 -21.40 -16.68 -18.59
CA SER A 821 -21.40 -17.88 -19.47
C SER A 821 -21.87 -19.16 -18.77
N GLN A 822 -22.00 -19.16 -17.43
CA GLN A 822 -22.46 -20.31 -16.66
C GLN A 822 -24.00 -20.33 -16.67
N GLU A 823 -24.62 -21.37 -17.24
CA GLU A 823 -26.07 -21.45 -17.42
C GLU A 823 -26.84 -21.88 -16.16
N ASN A 824 -26.24 -22.65 -15.26
CA ASN A 824 -26.87 -23.25 -14.09
C ASN A 824 -26.11 -22.87 -12.80
N ALA A 825 -25.87 -21.61 -12.57
CA ALA A 825 -25.21 -21.18 -11.35
C ALA A 825 -26.22 -21.05 -10.19
N GLU A 826 -25.86 -21.58 -9.02
CA GLU A 826 -26.64 -21.39 -7.79
C GLU A 826 -26.60 -19.91 -7.35
N PRO A 827 -27.61 -19.40 -6.63
CA PRO A 827 -27.63 -18.04 -6.12
C PRO A 827 -26.30 -17.68 -5.42
N THR A 828 -25.61 -16.67 -5.94
CA THR A 828 -24.26 -16.28 -5.51
C THR A 828 -24.24 -14.77 -5.25
N LEU A 829 -23.48 -14.35 -4.23
CA LEU A 829 -23.16 -12.95 -4.02
C LEU A 829 -21.93 -12.56 -4.87
N PHE A 830 -22.14 -11.74 -5.88
CA PHE A 830 -21.07 -11.13 -6.65
C PHE A 830 -20.67 -9.79 -6.06
N VAL A 831 -19.41 -9.66 -5.71
CA VAL A 831 -18.84 -8.43 -5.16
C VAL A 831 -17.87 -7.83 -6.18
N PHE A 832 -18.13 -6.61 -6.63
CA PHE A 832 -17.30 -5.89 -7.58
C PHE A 832 -16.57 -4.72 -6.88
N ASP A 833 -15.28 -4.62 -7.14
CA ASP A 833 -14.43 -3.55 -6.60
C ASP A 833 -14.12 -2.53 -7.69
N GLU A 834 -14.78 -1.37 -7.64
CA GLU A 834 -14.67 -0.26 -8.60
C GLU A 834 -14.77 -0.71 -10.07
N PRO A 835 -15.90 -1.30 -10.50
CA PRO A 835 -16.01 -1.89 -11.83
C PRO A 835 -16.05 -0.86 -12.98
N THR A 836 -16.19 0.43 -12.71
CA THR A 836 -16.17 1.49 -13.72
C THR A 836 -14.76 2.00 -14.05
N THR A 837 -13.74 1.50 -13.36
CA THR A 837 -12.35 1.90 -13.58
C THR A 837 -11.94 1.76 -15.06
N GLY A 838 -11.45 2.85 -15.66
CA GLY A 838 -11.01 2.90 -17.04
C GLY A 838 -12.12 2.78 -18.08
N LEU A 839 -13.38 3.00 -17.70
CA LEU A 839 -14.52 2.92 -18.59
C LEU A 839 -15.00 4.31 -19.01
N HIS A 840 -15.17 4.45 -20.34
CA HIS A 840 -15.95 5.56 -20.88
C HIS A 840 -17.44 5.40 -20.56
N PHE A 841 -18.21 6.47 -20.49
CA PHE A 841 -19.65 6.48 -20.19
C PHE A 841 -20.44 5.45 -21.03
N HIS A 842 -20.11 5.29 -22.30
CA HIS A 842 -20.72 4.28 -23.18
C HIS A 842 -20.49 2.83 -22.70
N ASP A 843 -19.32 2.54 -22.16
CA ASP A 843 -18.98 1.20 -21.67
C ASP A 843 -19.62 0.93 -20.31
N ILE A 844 -19.84 1.98 -19.47
CA ILE A 844 -20.57 1.88 -18.21
C ILE A 844 -22.01 1.41 -18.47
N HIS A 845 -22.67 1.87 -19.54
CA HIS A 845 -24.01 1.41 -19.86
C HIS A 845 -24.05 -0.12 -20.09
N LYS A 846 -23.12 -0.67 -20.86
CA LYS A 846 -23.00 -2.13 -21.10
C LYS A 846 -22.68 -2.91 -19.81
N LEU A 847 -21.87 -2.32 -18.94
CA LEU A 847 -21.58 -2.91 -17.64
C LEU A 847 -22.88 -3.02 -16.82
N MET A 848 -23.69 -1.97 -16.77
CA MET A 848 -24.96 -1.96 -16.04
C MET A 848 -25.93 -3.03 -16.56
N ASP A 849 -26.02 -3.21 -17.88
CA ASP A 849 -26.83 -4.29 -18.48
C ASP A 849 -26.35 -5.67 -18.03
N SER A 850 -25.03 -5.86 -17.98
CA SER A 850 -24.41 -7.12 -17.54
C SER A 850 -24.65 -7.42 -16.05
N LEU A 851 -24.58 -6.40 -15.18
CA LEU A 851 -24.89 -6.53 -13.75
C LEU A 851 -26.37 -6.84 -13.53
N ASN A 852 -27.26 -6.18 -14.27
CA ASN A 852 -28.70 -6.48 -14.24
C ASN A 852 -29.00 -7.92 -14.70
N ALA A 853 -28.31 -8.41 -15.74
CA ALA A 853 -28.45 -9.80 -16.19
C ALA A 853 -28.04 -10.84 -15.12
N LEU A 854 -27.08 -10.54 -14.23
CA LEU A 854 -26.78 -11.39 -13.08
C LEU A 854 -27.94 -11.41 -12.09
N ILE A 855 -28.53 -10.26 -11.79
CA ILE A 855 -29.66 -10.16 -10.83
C ILE A 855 -30.89 -10.90 -11.35
N GLU A 856 -31.19 -10.78 -12.67
CA GLU A 856 -32.30 -11.48 -13.31
C GLU A 856 -32.15 -13.01 -13.26
N ARG A 857 -30.91 -13.51 -13.11
CA ARG A 857 -30.63 -14.94 -12.91
C ARG A 857 -30.71 -15.37 -11.44
N GLY A 858 -31.10 -14.47 -10.53
CA GLY A 858 -31.28 -14.74 -9.10
C GLY A 858 -30.03 -14.53 -8.25
N HIS A 859 -28.99 -13.91 -8.79
CA HIS A 859 -27.80 -13.56 -8.01
C HIS A 859 -27.97 -12.22 -7.27
N THR A 860 -27.09 -11.98 -6.31
CA THR A 860 -26.97 -10.70 -5.59
C THR A 860 -25.75 -9.96 -6.10
N VAL A 861 -25.86 -8.67 -6.34
CA VAL A 861 -24.75 -7.82 -6.79
C VAL A 861 -24.45 -6.76 -5.74
N LEU A 862 -23.20 -6.76 -5.25
CA LEU A 862 -22.66 -5.75 -4.34
C LEU A 862 -21.50 -5.05 -5.06
N ILE A 863 -21.57 -3.72 -5.16
CA ILE A 863 -20.54 -2.94 -5.83
C ILE A 863 -19.91 -1.92 -4.88
N ILE A 864 -18.60 -1.84 -4.83
CA ILE A 864 -17.88 -0.72 -4.20
C ILE A 864 -17.64 0.30 -5.30
N GLU A 865 -18.23 1.49 -5.16
CA GLU A 865 -18.21 2.47 -6.24
C GLU A 865 -18.15 3.92 -5.78
N HIS A 866 -17.59 4.76 -6.68
CA HIS A 866 -17.51 6.20 -6.55
C HIS A 866 -18.21 6.93 -7.71
N ASN A 867 -18.44 6.23 -8.83
CA ASN A 867 -19.09 6.80 -10.01
C ASN A 867 -20.57 7.05 -9.76
N MET A 868 -21.00 8.33 -9.84
CA MET A 868 -22.36 8.75 -9.51
C MET A 868 -23.39 8.18 -10.53
N ASP A 869 -22.99 7.92 -11.76
CA ASP A 869 -23.87 7.31 -12.77
C ASP A 869 -24.21 5.85 -12.47
N VAL A 870 -23.34 5.13 -11.81
CA VAL A 870 -23.63 3.76 -11.31
C VAL A 870 -24.38 3.81 -9.99
N ILE A 871 -23.97 4.68 -9.08
CA ILE A 871 -24.60 4.83 -7.75
C ILE A 871 -26.09 5.20 -7.91
N LYS A 872 -26.43 6.11 -8.83
CA LYS A 872 -27.85 6.47 -9.10
C LYS A 872 -28.69 5.30 -9.60
N CYS A 873 -28.08 4.25 -10.14
CA CYS A 873 -28.75 3.06 -10.65
C CYS A 873 -28.91 1.94 -9.61
N ALA A 874 -28.25 2.02 -8.45
CA ALA A 874 -28.33 1.01 -7.40
C ALA A 874 -29.74 0.92 -6.77
N ASP A 875 -30.16 -0.28 -6.37
CA ASP A 875 -31.43 -0.48 -5.65
C ASP A 875 -31.30 -0.08 -4.17
N ASN A 876 -30.11 -0.29 -3.59
CA ASN A 876 -29.79 0.04 -2.21
C ASN A 876 -28.37 0.63 -2.11
N ILE A 877 -28.15 1.54 -1.18
CA ILE A 877 -26.84 2.15 -0.90
C ILE A 877 -26.48 1.93 0.56
N ILE A 878 -25.21 1.63 0.79
CA ILE A 878 -24.55 1.61 2.09
C ILE A 878 -23.46 2.65 2.06
N ASP A 879 -23.66 3.80 2.72
CA ASP A 879 -22.71 4.91 2.71
C ASP A 879 -21.88 4.96 3.99
N LEU A 880 -20.55 4.93 3.85
CA LEU A 880 -19.60 4.96 4.96
C LEU A 880 -18.87 6.30 5.03
N GLY A 881 -18.68 6.79 6.24
CA GLY A 881 -18.03 8.09 6.44
C GLY A 881 -18.03 8.53 7.90
N PRO A 882 -18.26 9.86 8.15
CA PRO A 882 -18.36 10.92 7.13
C PRO A 882 -17.03 11.23 6.44
N GLU A 883 -15.91 11.05 7.15
CA GLU A 883 -14.56 11.33 6.68
C GLU A 883 -13.76 10.03 6.44
N GLY A 884 -12.49 10.17 6.04
CA GLY A 884 -11.53 9.06 5.95
C GLY A 884 -10.71 8.88 7.23
N GLY A 885 -10.07 7.70 7.40
CA GLY A 885 -9.17 7.43 8.52
C GLY A 885 -9.86 7.36 9.87
N SER A 886 -9.29 8.01 10.90
CA SER A 886 -9.79 7.99 12.30
C SER A 886 -11.18 8.62 12.45
N GLU A 887 -11.48 9.62 11.63
CA GLU A 887 -12.77 10.32 11.61
C GLU A 887 -13.85 9.61 10.79
N GLY A 888 -13.48 8.52 10.10
CA GLY A 888 -14.37 7.68 9.31
C GLY A 888 -14.79 6.41 10.04
N GLY A 889 -15.30 5.46 9.26
CA GLY A 889 -15.64 4.12 9.75
C GLY A 889 -17.02 3.97 10.35
N TYR A 890 -17.87 4.99 10.23
CA TYR A 890 -19.28 4.93 10.63
C TYR A 890 -20.17 4.55 9.45
N LEU A 891 -21.29 3.91 9.73
CA LEU A 891 -22.40 3.79 8.79
C LEU A 891 -23.16 5.12 8.81
N VAL A 892 -23.04 5.89 7.73
CA VAL A 892 -23.70 7.21 7.61
C VAL A 892 -25.13 7.04 7.14
N PHE A 893 -25.35 6.11 6.20
CA PHE A 893 -26.67 5.89 5.62
C PHE A 893 -26.82 4.46 5.08
N GLU A 894 -28.05 3.93 5.13
CA GLU A 894 -28.49 2.69 4.49
C GLU A 894 -29.92 2.90 3.95
N GLY A 895 -30.11 2.74 2.62
CA GLY A 895 -31.43 2.93 1.98
C GLY A 895 -31.30 3.15 0.48
N THR A 896 -32.33 3.75 -0.13
CA THR A 896 -32.37 4.03 -1.57
C THR A 896 -31.55 5.27 -1.96
N PRO A 897 -31.14 5.41 -3.24
CA PRO A 897 -30.49 6.63 -3.74
C PRO A 897 -31.29 7.91 -3.48
N GLU A 898 -32.62 7.84 -3.63
CA GLU A 898 -33.55 8.94 -3.41
C GLU A 898 -33.62 9.38 -1.94
N GLU A 899 -33.45 8.46 -1.01
CA GLU A 899 -33.39 8.76 0.42
C GLU A 899 -32.01 9.31 0.81
N LEU A 900 -30.94 8.82 0.20
CA LEU A 900 -29.56 9.28 0.48
C LEU A 900 -29.38 10.79 0.26
N ILE A 901 -29.99 11.36 -0.77
CA ILE A 901 -29.88 12.82 -1.08
C ILE A 901 -30.46 13.69 0.03
N THR A 902 -31.27 13.16 0.93
CA THR A 902 -31.80 13.88 2.10
C THR A 902 -30.89 13.80 3.32
N CYS A 903 -29.83 12.98 3.28
CA CYS A 903 -28.89 12.82 4.37
C CYS A 903 -27.80 13.88 4.34
N GLU A 904 -27.89 14.89 5.19
CA GLU A 904 -26.93 16.01 5.24
C GLU A 904 -25.50 15.57 5.58
N ALA A 905 -25.34 14.48 6.32
CA ALA A 905 -24.03 13.95 6.71
C ALA A 905 -23.31 13.21 5.56
N SER A 906 -24.02 12.87 4.48
CA SER A 906 -23.46 12.12 3.35
C SER A 906 -22.87 13.07 2.29
N TYR A 907 -21.58 12.95 2.06
CA TYR A 907 -20.97 13.61 0.89
C TYR A 907 -21.46 12.99 -0.42
N THR A 908 -21.60 11.66 -0.47
CA THR A 908 -22.16 10.96 -1.64
C THR A 908 -23.54 11.49 -2.00
N GLY A 909 -24.41 11.72 -0.99
CA GLY A 909 -25.76 12.26 -1.19
C GLY A 909 -25.76 13.65 -1.84
N LYS A 910 -24.81 14.51 -1.48
CA LYS A 910 -24.69 15.86 -2.06
C LYS A 910 -24.39 15.83 -3.56
N TYR A 911 -23.39 15.05 -3.99
CA TYR A 911 -23.04 14.93 -5.41
C TYR A 911 -24.09 14.12 -6.21
N LEU A 912 -24.71 13.14 -5.57
CA LEU A 912 -25.77 12.34 -6.21
C LEU A 912 -27.03 13.18 -6.51
N ALA A 913 -27.32 14.18 -5.69
CA ALA A 913 -28.48 15.07 -5.89
C ALA A 913 -28.44 15.78 -7.24
N GLU A 914 -27.28 16.25 -7.67
CA GLU A 914 -27.07 16.90 -8.97
C GLU A 914 -27.41 15.93 -10.12
N LYS A 915 -26.87 14.71 -10.07
CA LYS A 915 -27.08 13.67 -11.11
C LYS A 915 -28.51 13.13 -11.19
N LEU A 916 -29.26 13.11 -10.09
CA LEU A 916 -30.67 12.73 -10.08
C LEU A 916 -31.59 13.84 -10.59
N GLN A 917 -31.20 15.12 -10.47
CA GLN A 917 -31.95 16.27 -10.99
C GLN A 917 -31.76 16.41 -12.51
N GLU A 918 -30.61 16.15 -13.06
CA GLU A 918 -30.33 16.17 -14.51
C GLU A 918 -31.21 15.18 -15.30
N ASN A 919 -31.76 14.14 -14.67
CA ASN A 919 -32.60 13.11 -15.27
C ASN A 919 -34.11 13.33 -15.07
N LYS A 920 -34.54 14.45 -14.44
CA LYS A 920 -35.93 14.88 -14.37
C LYS A 920 -36.23 15.90 -15.46
#